data_291af6da5cb2a3f1150f3977f291016f
#
_entry.id   291af6da5cb2a3f1150f3977f291016f
#
_cell.length_a   1.000
_cell.length_b   1.000
_cell.length_c   1.000
_cell.angle_alpha   90.00
_cell.angle_beta   90.00
_cell.angle_gamma   90.00
#
_symmetry.space_group_name_H-M   'P 1'
#
loop_
_entity.id
_entity.type
_entity.pdbx_description
1 polymer ?
#
loop_
_entity_poly.entity_id
_entity_poly.type
_entity_poly.pdbx_seq_one_letter_code
_entity_poly.pdbx_strand_id
1 'polypeptide(L)'
;MARRSTKTPPPDDSYEEKILDIDVVDEMQGSFLEYAYSVIYSRALPDARDGLKPVHRRIVYQMNEMGLRPDRGYVKCARVVGEVMGKLHPHGDASIYDALVRLAQPFSMRLPLVDGHGNFGSLGNDDPPAAMRYTECRMADATSLMTESIDEDTVDFTPNYDGQEQEPDVLPAAYPNLLVNGSSGIAVGMATNMPPHNLGEVIAAARHLIRYPGADLDTLMKYVPGPDLPTGGRIVGLTGIRDAYESGRGTFKIRATVSVEDVTARRKGLVVTELPFTVGPEKVISKIKDLVNAKKLQGIADVKDLTDRSHGLRLVIEIKNGFVPEAVLEQLYKLTPMEESFGINNVALVDGQPLTLGLKELLEVYLDHRFNVVRRRSEFRRSKKRDRLHLVEGLLVALLDIDEVIRLIRSSDNSAQAKERLIEHFSLSEIQTQYILDTPLRRLTRFDRIELESERDRLNGEIDELTGILDSDAELRKLVSGELAAVAKKFGTDRRTVLLESAGTPAATVSLQVADDPCRVLLSSTGLLARTANGDPFGEAEDAKRTKHDLIVSAVPATARGEIGAVTSSGRLLRLSVIDLPQLPETASAPNLSGGAPIAEFLSSLEPDEAVICLTTLDESSPGLAIGTKQGVVKRVVPDYPSNKEELEVITLKDGDRIVGAVELRTGEEDLVFITDDAQLLRYQASQVRPQGRAAGGMTGIKLTEGAKVISFTAVDPAVDAVVFTVAGSRGTLDDSVQTTAKLTPFDQYPRKGRATGGVRCQRFLKGEDCLSLAWAGALPARASQKNGTPAELPEIDPRRDGSGVSLAKTVSVVAGPV
;
A
#
# COMPACT_ATOMS: atom_id res chain seq x y z
N MET A 1 24.00 -55.17 59.16
CA MET A 1 23.63 -53.87 59.73
C MET A 1 22.19 -53.55 59.25
N ALA A 2 21.25 -53.67 60.22
CA ALA A 2 19.83 -53.50 59.95
C ALA A 2 19.45 -52.00 59.83
N ARG A 3 18.79 -51.64 58.73
CA ARG A 3 18.17 -50.33 58.58
C ARG A 3 16.97 -50.24 59.55
N ARG A 4 17.03 -49.35 60.54
CA ARG A 4 15.89 -48.86 61.28
C ARG A 4 14.94 -48.10 60.34
N SER A 5 13.72 -48.63 60.14
CA SER A 5 12.63 -47.93 59.55
C SER A 5 12.08 -46.92 60.58
N THR A 6 12.26 -45.60 60.29
CA THR A 6 11.53 -44.58 61.04
C THR A 6 10.08 -44.59 60.54
N LYS A 7 9.17 -45.15 61.36
CA LYS A 7 7.73 -44.95 61.12
C LYS A 7 7.39 -43.51 61.38
N THR A 8 6.94 -42.82 60.34
CA THR A 8 6.26 -41.56 60.48
C THR A 8 5.03 -41.75 61.36
N PRO A 9 4.81 -40.90 62.38
CA PRO A 9 3.59 -40.97 63.19
C PRO A 9 2.36 -40.77 62.29
N PRO A 10 1.23 -41.38 62.54
CA PRO A 10 -0.02 -41.14 61.85
C PRO A 10 -0.39 -39.64 61.98
N PRO A 11 -1.06 -39.02 60.95
CA PRO A 11 -1.54 -37.67 61.10
C PRO A 11 -2.44 -37.54 62.31
N ASP A 12 -2.32 -36.43 63.01
CA ASP A 12 -3.15 -36.14 64.20
C ASP A 12 -4.61 -36.01 63.73
N ASP A 13 -5.48 -36.91 64.06
CA ASP A 13 -6.91 -37.00 63.74
C ASP A 13 -7.76 -35.96 64.50
N SER A 14 -7.15 -34.90 65.03
CA SER A 14 -7.84 -33.88 65.81
C SER A 14 -8.25 -32.66 64.92
N TYR A 15 -8.19 -32.77 63.56
CA TYR A 15 -8.75 -31.77 62.71
C TYR A 15 -10.27 -31.90 62.66
N GLU A 16 -10.99 -31.03 63.37
CA GLU A 16 -12.44 -30.89 63.25
C GLU A 16 -12.71 -30.12 61.92
N GLU A 17 -13.13 -30.89 60.92
CA GLU A 17 -13.57 -30.31 59.64
C GLU A 17 -14.84 -29.47 59.89
N LYS A 18 -14.76 -28.16 59.69
CA LYS A 18 -15.88 -27.27 59.79
C LYS A 18 -16.58 -27.20 58.45
N ILE A 19 -17.55 -28.09 58.24
CA ILE A 19 -18.39 -28.08 57.03
C ILE A 19 -19.46 -27.00 57.23
N LEU A 20 -19.52 -26.07 56.28
CA LEU A 20 -20.58 -25.04 56.16
C LEU A 20 -21.41 -25.39 54.94
N ASP A 21 -22.71 -25.56 55.11
CA ASP A 21 -23.65 -25.70 54.01
C ASP A 21 -23.89 -24.31 53.40
N ILE A 22 -23.48 -24.15 52.13
CA ILE A 22 -23.69 -22.92 51.37
C ILE A 22 -24.59 -23.27 50.18
N ASP A 23 -25.62 -22.42 49.94
CA ASP A 23 -26.43 -22.55 48.74
C ASP A 23 -25.59 -22.29 47.49
N VAL A 24 -25.68 -23.17 46.51
CA VAL A 24 -24.89 -23.08 45.28
C VAL A 24 -25.15 -21.79 44.52
N VAL A 25 -26.36 -21.24 44.62
CA VAL A 25 -26.73 -19.97 43.96
C VAL A 25 -26.03 -18.81 44.65
N ASP A 26 -25.97 -18.79 45.96
CA ASP A 26 -25.31 -17.74 46.74
C ASP A 26 -23.79 -17.78 46.54
N GLU A 27 -23.18 -18.97 46.50
CA GLU A 27 -21.75 -19.14 46.20
C GLU A 27 -21.42 -18.70 44.77
N MET A 28 -22.23 -19.11 43.79
CA MET A 28 -22.01 -18.70 42.41
C MET A 28 -22.17 -17.20 42.23
N GLN A 29 -23.16 -16.56 42.88
CA GLN A 29 -23.34 -15.09 42.79
C GLN A 29 -22.16 -14.37 43.47
N GLY A 30 -21.71 -14.82 44.65
CA GLY A 30 -20.58 -14.24 45.35
C GLY A 30 -19.30 -14.35 44.54
N SER A 31 -18.96 -15.52 44.07
CA SER A 31 -17.77 -15.79 43.28
C SER A 31 -17.80 -15.07 41.94
N PHE A 32 -18.98 -14.94 41.27
CA PHE A 32 -19.10 -14.21 40.01
C PHE A 32 -18.91 -12.71 40.22
N LEU A 33 -19.46 -12.13 41.29
CA LEU A 33 -19.27 -10.72 41.63
C LEU A 33 -17.81 -10.39 41.92
N GLU A 34 -17.14 -11.25 42.71
CA GLU A 34 -15.71 -11.12 43.00
C GLU A 34 -14.85 -11.21 41.74
N TYR A 35 -15.14 -12.20 40.88
CA TYR A 35 -14.50 -12.31 39.57
C TYR A 35 -14.75 -11.09 38.71
N ALA A 36 -15.99 -10.63 38.60
CA ALA A 36 -16.35 -9.44 37.82
C ALA A 36 -15.62 -8.19 38.31
N TYR A 37 -15.56 -8.00 39.62
CA TYR A 37 -14.81 -6.93 40.27
C TYR A 37 -13.32 -6.99 39.88
N SER A 38 -12.69 -8.16 40.07
CA SER A 38 -11.29 -8.35 39.71
C SER A 38 -11.01 -8.05 38.25
N VAL A 39 -11.86 -8.51 37.30
CA VAL A 39 -11.68 -8.26 35.88
C VAL A 39 -11.83 -6.77 35.52
N ILE A 40 -12.76 -6.06 36.13
CA ILE A 40 -12.99 -4.64 35.88
C ILE A 40 -11.81 -3.81 36.40
N TYR A 41 -11.43 -3.99 37.65
CA TYR A 41 -10.47 -3.11 38.34
C TYR A 41 -9.01 -3.51 38.11
N SER A 42 -8.72 -4.81 37.98
CA SER A 42 -7.36 -5.31 38.01
C SER A 42 -6.88 -5.91 36.68
N ARG A 43 -7.68 -5.84 35.60
CA ARG A 43 -7.31 -6.50 34.35
C ARG A 43 -7.67 -5.74 33.07
N ALA A 44 -8.96 -5.41 32.87
CA ALA A 44 -9.46 -5.07 31.55
C ALA A 44 -9.44 -3.58 31.24
N LEU A 45 -9.71 -2.73 32.24
CA LEU A 45 -9.84 -1.30 32.05
C LEU A 45 -8.55 -0.53 32.35
N PRO A 46 -8.24 0.51 31.56
CA PRO A 46 -7.13 1.42 31.87
C PRO A 46 -7.52 2.44 32.95
N ASP A 47 -6.54 2.91 33.70
CA ASP A 47 -6.71 4.10 34.54
C ASP A 47 -6.67 5.36 33.66
N ALA A 48 -7.59 6.30 33.89
CA ALA A 48 -7.69 7.51 33.07
C ALA A 48 -6.48 8.45 33.23
N ARG A 49 -5.77 8.38 34.36
CA ARG A 49 -4.63 9.22 34.70
C ARG A 49 -3.36 8.89 33.90
N ASP A 50 -2.99 7.60 33.80
CA ASP A 50 -1.79 7.16 33.07
C ASP A 50 -2.08 6.36 31.80
N GLY A 51 -3.35 6.00 31.55
CA GLY A 51 -3.77 5.27 30.35
C GLY A 51 -3.34 3.80 30.30
N LEU A 52 -2.90 3.23 31.41
CA LEU A 52 -2.36 1.89 31.45
C LEU A 52 -3.29 0.93 32.18
N LYS A 53 -3.33 -0.30 31.69
CA LYS A 53 -3.86 -1.43 32.44
C LYS A 53 -2.82 -1.89 33.47
N PRO A 54 -3.23 -2.61 34.54
CA PRO A 54 -2.28 -3.06 35.56
C PRO A 54 -1.07 -3.81 35.01
N VAL A 55 -1.27 -4.71 34.05
CA VAL A 55 -0.15 -5.46 33.45
C VAL A 55 0.84 -4.56 32.71
N HIS A 56 0.34 -3.55 31.97
CA HIS A 56 1.19 -2.59 31.24
C HIS A 56 1.96 -1.71 32.21
N ARG A 57 1.29 -1.22 33.26
CA ARG A 57 1.91 -0.40 34.32
C ARG A 57 3.03 -1.16 35.02
N ARG A 58 2.79 -2.42 35.39
CA ARG A 58 3.78 -3.29 36.03
C ARG A 58 4.98 -3.58 35.13
N ILE A 59 4.75 -3.77 33.81
CA ILE A 59 5.84 -3.95 32.84
C ILE A 59 6.70 -2.69 32.78
N VAL A 60 6.10 -1.50 32.59
CA VAL A 60 6.83 -0.23 32.46
C VAL A 60 7.57 0.10 33.75
N TYR A 61 6.92 -0.07 34.89
CA TYR A 61 7.54 0.14 36.22
C TYR A 61 8.72 -0.81 36.45
N GLN A 62 8.55 -2.10 36.20
CA GLN A 62 9.64 -3.08 36.38
C GLN A 62 10.81 -2.81 35.42
N MET A 63 10.55 -2.40 34.19
CA MET A 63 11.61 -2.00 33.26
C MET A 63 12.39 -0.79 33.79
N ASN A 64 11.73 0.17 34.45
CA ASN A 64 12.36 1.31 35.09
C ASN A 64 13.24 0.85 36.27
N GLU A 65 12.73 0.01 37.15
CA GLU A 65 13.47 -0.54 38.29
C GLU A 65 14.71 -1.35 37.87
N MET A 66 14.60 -2.06 36.75
CA MET A 66 15.73 -2.78 36.14
C MET A 66 16.76 -1.82 35.45
N GLY A 67 16.49 -0.53 35.39
CA GLY A 67 17.34 0.45 34.76
C GLY A 67 17.44 0.30 33.24
N LEU A 68 16.42 -0.23 32.58
CA LEU A 68 16.38 -0.48 31.13
C LEU A 68 16.08 0.80 30.35
N ARG A 69 16.85 1.85 30.56
CA ARG A 69 16.71 3.15 29.91
C ARG A 69 17.07 3.10 28.43
N PRO A 70 16.57 4.06 27.61
CA PRO A 70 16.85 4.11 26.16
C PRO A 70 18.34 4.17 25.79
N ASP A 71 19.17 4.72 26.69
CA ASP A 71 20.64 4.82 26.53
C ASP A 71 21.40 3.54 26.94
N ARG A 72 20.71 2.53 27.45
CA ARG A 72 21.28 1.25 27.87
C ARG A 72 21.12 0.17 26.80
N GLY A 73 21.87 -0.93 26.96
CA GLY A 73 21.75 -2.10 26.10
C GLY A 73 20.39 -2.82 26.25
N TYR A 74 20.02 -3.55 25.22
CA TYR A 74 18.82 -4.42 25.26
C TYR A 74 19.03 -5.61 26.18
N VAL A 75 17.93 -6.09 26.77
CA VAL A 75 17.89 -7.35 27.53
C VAL A 75 16.86 -8.30 26.91
N LYS A 76 17.00 -9.60 27.14
CA LYS A 76 16.00 -10.59 26.69
C LYS A 76 14.64 -10.29 27.30
N CYS A 77 13.58 -10.31 26.47
CA CYS A 77 12.20 -10.12 26.97
C CYS A 77 11.84 -11.11 28.07
N ALA A 78 12.36 -12.35 28.00
CA ALA A 78 12.16 -13.36 29.03
C ALA A 78 12.62 -12.89 30.43
N ARG A 79 13.64 -12.05 30.52
CA ARG A 79 14.11 -11.49 31.81
C ARG A 79 13.08 -10.51 32.37
N VAL A 80 12.56 -9.61 31.54
CA VAL A 80 11.52 -8.64 31.97
C VAL A 80 10.25 -9.39 32.39
N VAL A 81 9.80 -10.36 31.58
CA VAL A 81 8.62 -11.18 31.87
C VAL A 81 8.79 -11.93 33.20
N GLY A 82 9.96 -12.53 33.43
CA GLY A 82 10.26 -13.25 34.69
C GLY A 82 10.21 -12.35 35.93
N GLU A 83 10.82 -11.16 35.85
CA GLU A 83 10.81 -10.19 36.95
C GLU A 83 9.40 -9.64 37.24
N VAL A 84 8.62 -9.32 36.22
CA VAL A 84 7.23 -8.87 36.36
C VAL A 84 6.36 -9.97 36.97
N MET A 85 6.49 -11.20 36.49
CA MET A 85 5.73 -12.34 36.98
C MET A 85 6.05 -12.67 38.42
N GLY A 86 7.34 -12.63 38.77
CA GLY A 86 7.78 -13.01 40.13
C GLY A 86 7.48 -11.96 41.20
N LYS A 87 7.54 -10.68 40.84
CA LYS A 87 7.44 -9.58 41.80
C LYS A 87 6.07 -8.90 41.85
N LEU A 88 5.43 -8.71 40.70
CA LEU A 88 4.29 -7.79 40.58
C LEU A 88 3.00 -8.42 40.04
N HIS A 89 3.10 -9.40 39.12
CA HIS A 89 1.95 -9.86 38.36
C HIS A 89 1.87 -11.39 38.31
N PRO A 90 1.17 -12.04 39.27
CA PRO A 90 1.14 -13.51 39.45
C PRO A 90 0.22 -14.18 38.42
N HIS A 91 0.55 -14.05 37.14
CA HIS A 91 -0.19 -14.60 35.99
C HIS A 91 0.76 -15.28 35.01
N GLY A 92 0.21 -16.00 34.02
CA GLY A 92 1.01 -16.73 33.03
C GLY A 92 1.96 -15.82 32.23
N ASP A 93 3.17 -16.31 31.99
CA ASP A 93 4.24 -15.64 31.29
C ASP A 93 3.86 -15.23 29.85
N ALA A 94 3.06 -16.06 29.16
CA ALA A 94 2.55 -15.75 27.82
C ALA A 94 1.71 -14.47 27.80
N SER A 95 0.83 -14.26 28.79
CA SER A 95 -0.01 -13.06 28.85
C SER A 95 0.80 -11.79 29.10
N ILE A 96 1.85 -11.88 29.94
CA ILE A 96 2.77 -10.77 30.19
C ILE A 96 3.61 -10.47 28.94
N TYR A 97 4.09 -11.51 28.27
CA TYR A 97 4.85 -11.34 27.03
C TYR A 97 4.02 -10.71 25.91
N ASP A 98 2.78 -11.17 25.70
CA ASP A 98 1.85 -10.60 24.71
C ASP A 98 1.56 -9.11 24.98
N ALA A 99 1.43 -8.74 26.26
CA ALA A 99 1.27 -7.34 26.65
C ALA A 99 2.54 -6.52 26.31
N LEU A 100 3.73 -7.03 26.66
CA LEU A 100 5.01 -6.40 26.34
C LEU A 100 5.19 -6.23 24.84
N VAL A 101 4.87 -7.27 24.07
CA VAL A 101 4.94 -7.24 22.59
C VAL A 101 4.08 -6.11 22.02
N ARG A 102 2.84 -5.97 22.49
CA ARG A 102 1.94 -4.90 22.02
C ARG A 102 2.49 -3.50 22.30
N LEU A 103 3.15 -3.31 23.46
CA LEU A 103 3.79 -2.04 23.79
C LEU A 103 4.95 -1.68 22.86
N ALA A 104 5.53 -2.66 22.15
CA ALA A 104 6.62 -2.47 21.20
C ALA A 104 6.17 -2.33 19.73
N GLN A 105 4.90 -2.66 19.41
CA GLN A 105 4.43 -2.70 18.03
C GLN A 105 4.04 -1.32 17.48
N PRO A 106 4.71 -0.78 16.45
CA PRO A 106 4.40 0.55 15.89
C PRO A 106 3.09 0.60 15.10
N PHE A 107 2.52 -0.56 14.75
CA PHE A 107 1.21 -0.68 14.13
C PHE A 107 0.07 -0.86 15.15
N SER A 108 0.38 -1.13 16.42
CA SER A 108 -0.59 -1.22 17.52
C SER A 108 -0.61 0.05 18.37
N MET A 109 0.54 0.69 18.56
CA MET A 109 0.72 1.87 19.40
C MET A 109 1.04 3.10 18.55
N ARG A 110 0.35 4.21 18.78
CA ARG A 110 0.66 5.48 18.11
C ARG A 110 2.01 6.04 18.56
N LEU A 111 2.33 5.81 19.83
CA LEU A 111 3.61 6.10 20.45
C LEU A 111 4.06 4.86 21.25
N PRO A 112 4.89 3.98 20.68
CA PRO A 112 5.36 2.78 21.37
C PRO A 112 6.06 3.07 22.69
N LEU A 113 5.83 2.21 23.69
CA LEU A 113 6.42 2.33 25.03
C LEU A 113 7.63 1.42 25.22
N VAL A 114 7.80 0.42 24.37
CA VAL A 114 8.94 -0.50 24.39
C VAL A 114 9.70 -0.39 23.08
N ASP A 115 11.02 -0.26 23.18
CA ASP A 115 11.94 -0.39 22.06
C ASP A 115 12.37 -1.84 21.96
N GLY A 116 11.89 -2.53 20.91
CA GLY A 116 12.07 -3.96 20.70
C GLY A 116 13.10 -4.28 19.64
N HIS A 117 13.95 -5.28 19.89
CA HIS A 117 14.91 -5.83 18.96
C HIS A 117 14.61 -7.29 18.66
N GLY A 118 14.34 -7.60 17.39
CA GLY A 118 13.92 -8.92 16.93
C GLY A 118 12.57 -8.88 16.23
N ASN A 119 11.90 -10.04 16.14
CA ASN A 119 10.57 -10.15 15.55
C ASN A 119 9.49 -9.99 16.64
N PHE A 120 8.78 -8.87 16.61
CA PHE A 120 7.63 -8.56 17.46
C PHE A 120 6.28 -8.74 16.74
N GLY A 121 6.25 -9.53 15.66
CA GLY A 121 5.04 -9.80 14.91
C GLY A 121 4.80 -8.82 13.76
N SER A 122 3.80 -9.11 12.95
CA SER A 122 3.32 -8.28 11.85
C SER A 122 1.87 -7.85 12.07
N LEU A 123 1.45 -6.85 11.31
CA LEU A 123 0.05 -6.45 11.28
C LEU A 123 -0.79 -7.63 10.77
N GLY A 124 -1.78 -8.06 11.55
CA GLY A 124 -2.71 -9.12 11.20
C GLY A 124 -2.37 -10.51 11.72
N ASN A 125 -1.21 -10.74 12.31
CA ASN A 125 -0.79 -12.02 12.92
C ASN A 125 -0.34 -13.13 11.96
N ASP A 126 -0.11 -12.86 10.70
CA ASP A 126 0.46 -13.87 9.78
C ASP A 126 1.89 -14.26 10.18
N ASP A 127 2.63 -13.30 10.73
CA ASP A 127 3.93 -13.53 11.34
C ASP A 127 3.83 -13.23 12.84
N PRO A 128 3.60 -14.23 13.69
CA PRO A 128 3.52 -14.03 15.12
C PRO A 128 4.88 -13.63 15.71
N PRO A 129 4.90 -12.95 16.87
CA PRO A 129 6.15 -12.60 17.54
C PRO A 129 6.98 -13.84 17.87
N ALA A 130 8.29 -13.72 17.74
CA ALA A 130 9.21 -14.78 18.15
C ALA A 130 9.13 -15.00 19.66
N ALA A 131 9.46 -16.21 20.13
CA ALA A 131 9.44 -16.51 21.55
C ALA A 131 10.34 -15.56 22.35
N MET A 132 9.94 -15.21 23.57
CA MET A 132 10.57 -14.22 24.45
C MET A 132 12.07 -14.44 24.76
N ARG A 133 12.57 -15.67 24.54
CA ARG A 133 14.00 -16.01 24.68
C ARG A 133 14.84 -15.49 23.50
N TYR A 134 14.24 -15.16 22.37
CA TYR A 134 14.92 -14.61 21.18
C TYR A 134 14.83 -13.08 21.11
N THR A 135 13.66 -12.51 21.42
CA THR A 135 13.44 -11.07 21.40
C THR A 135 14.13 -10.35 22.54
N GLU A 136 14.48 -9.12 22.32
CA GLU A 136 15.13 -8.23 23.29
C GLU A 136 14.36 -6.91 23.37
N CYS A 137 14.43 -6.26 24.53
CA CYS A 137 13.70 -5.00 24.75
C CYS A 137 14.44 -4.07 25.72
N ARG A 138 14.06 -2.81 25.62
CA ARG A 138 14.36 -1.72 26.59
C ARG A 138 13.20 -0.71 26.53
N MET A 139 13.20 0.27 27.43
CA MET A 139 12.22 1.36 27.37
C MET A 139 12.43 2.19 26.11
N ALA A 140 11.35 2.60 25.45
CA ALA A 140 11.41 3.60 24.40
C ALA A 140 11.65 5.00 24.99
N ASP A 141 12.18 5.95 24.21
CA ASP A 141 12.51 7.31 24.69
C ASP A 141 11.33 7.99 25.38
N ALA A 142 10.12 7.86 24.82
CA ALA A 142 8.91 8.46 25.37
C ALA A 142 8.45 7.79 26.68
N THR A 143 8.87 6.56 26.95
CA THR A 143 8.46 5.80 28.14
C THR A 143 9.12 6.34 29.41
N SER A 144 10.33 6.89 29.28
CA SER A 144 10.99 7.55 30.40
C SER A 144 10.14 8.69 31.01
N LEU A 145 9.27 9.31 30.20
CA LEU A 145 8.33 10.34 30.64
C LEU A 145 7.16 9.79 31.45
N MET A 146 6.85 8.50 31.32
CA MET A 146 5.81 7.85 32.10
C MET A 146 6.25 7.61 33.56
N THR A 147 7.54 7.39 33.77
CA THR A 147 8.13 7.07 35.08
C THR A 147 9.01 8.19 35.64
N GLU A 148 9.04 9.36 34.95
CA GLU A 148 9.86 10.50 35.38
C GLU A 148 9.51 10.95 36.79
N SER A 149 10.50 11.03 37.67
CA SER A 149 10.37 11.46 39.07
C SER A 149 9.51 10.55 39.93
N ILE A 150 9.38 9.25 39.61
CA ILE A 150 8.59 8.29 40.39
C ILE A 150 9.15 8.09 41.82
N ASP A 151 10.44 8.31 42.01
CA ASP A 151 11.20 8.26 43.27
C ASP A 151 11.13 9.55 44.08
N GLU A 152 10.41 10.57 43.60
CA GLU A 152 10.23 11.87 44.24
C GLU A 152 8.86 12.03 44.93
N ASP A 153 8.28 10.96 45.46
CA ASP A 153 6.98 10.95 46.14
C ASP A 153 5.84 11.53 45.29
N THR A 154 5.86 11.28 43.98
CA THR A 154 4.89 11.87 43.02
C THR A 154 3.59 11.11 42.93
N VAL A 155 3.58 9.80 43.24
CA VAL A 155 2.44 8.88 43.23
C VAL A 155 2.44 7.99 44.46
N ASP A 156 1.27 7.41 44.75
CA ASP A 156 1.13 6.48 45.87
C ASP A 156 1.58 5.07 45.45
N PHE A 157 2.06 4.32 46.44
CA PHE A 157 2.51 2.95 46.32
C PHE A 157 1.68 2.05 47.23
N THR A 158 1.35 0.87 46.72
CA THR A 158 0.65 -0.18 47.44
C THR A 158 1.46 -1.46 47.51
N PRO A 159 1.29 -2.31 48.53
CA PRO A 159 1.91 -3.63 48.55
C PRO A 159 1.46 -4.46 47.35
N ASN A 160 2.42 -5.24 46.79
CA ASN A 160 2.12 -6.23 45.75
C ASN A 160 1.28 -7.40 46.32
N TYR A 161 1.01 -8.41 45.50
CA TYR A 161 0.15 -9.56 45.82
C TYR A 161 0.60 -10.41 47.06
N ASP A 162 1.88 -10.41 47.42
CA ASP A 162 2.44 -11.14 48.57
C ASP A 162 2.95 -10.21 49.69
N GLY A 163 2.85 -8.90 49.52
CA GLY A 163 3.27 -7.90 50.49
C GLY A 163 4.78 -7.71 50.64
N GLN A 164 5.59 -8.33 49.78
CA GLN A 164 7.06 -8.22 49.83
C GLN A 164 7.64 -7.05 49.05
N GLU A 165 6.97 -6.60 48.02
CA GLU A 165 7.38 -5.47 47.16
C GLU A 165 6.29 -4.39 47.17
N GLN A 166 6.67 -3.19 46.69
CA GLN A 166 5.72 -2.10 46.52
C GLN A 166 5.54 -1.85 45.01
N GLU A 167 4.30 -1.58 44.62
CA GLU A 167 4.00 -1.20 43.24
C GLU A 167 3.26 0.14 43.21
N PRO A 168 3.44 0.99 42.15
CA PRO A 168 2.74 2.26 42.04
C PRO A 168 1.28 2.03 41.65
N ASP A 169 0.34 2.73 42.30
CA ASP A 169 -1.06 2.74 41.94
C ASP A 169 -1.27 3.27 40.52
N VAL A 170 -0.48 4.28 40.16
CA VAL A 170 -0.51 4.96 38.86
C VAL A 170 0.89 5.48 38.55
N LEU A 171 1.25 5.66 37.28
CA LEU A 171 2.51 6.29 36.91
C LEU A 171 2.40 7.82 36.83
N PRO A 172 3.50 8.57 37.03
CA PRO A 172 3.50 10.04 36.93
C PRO A 172 3.03 10.63 35.60
N ALA A 173 3.20 9.92 34.50
CA ALA A 173 2.70 10.19 33.15
C ALA A 173 2.83 11.66 32.70
N ALA A 174 3.98 12.05 32.15
CA ALA A 174 4.22 13.42 31.69
C ALA A 174 3.47 13.81 30.40
N TYR A 175 2.71 12.91 29.81
CA TYR A 175 1.82 13.16 28.67
C TYR A 175 0.54 12.30 28.76
N PRO A 176 -0.58 12.71 28.12
CA PRO A 176 -1.87 12.03 28.22
C PRO A 176 -1.90 10.73 27.41
N ASN A 177 -1.24 9.69 27.93
CA ASN A 177 -1.02 8.42 27.24
C ASN A 177 -2.32 7.71 26.84
N LEU A 178 -3.39 7.81 27.65
CA LEU A 178 -4.68 7.19 27.29
C LEU A 178 -5.24 7.70 25.97
N LEU A 179 -5.21 9.00 25.75
CA LEU A 179 -5.67 9.60 24.49
C LEU A 179 -4.68 9.31 23.35
N VAL A 180 -3.36 9.36 23.62
CA VAL A 180 -2.34 9.18 22.60
C VAL A 180 -2.34 7.76 22.04
N ASN A 181 -2.34 6.74 22.90
CA ASN A 181 -2.25 5.35 22.49
C ASN A 181 -3.58 4.61 22.45
N GLY A 182 -4.61 5.18 23.06
CA GLY A 182 -5.89 4.49 23.20
C GLY A 182 -5.81 3.28 24.13
N SER A 183 -6.90 2.55 24.22
CA SER A 183 -6.97 1.27 24.93
C SER A 183 -8.16 0.45 24.44
N SER A 184 -8.03 -0.87 24.42
CA SER A 184 -9.15 -1.77 24.16
C SER A 184 -9.17 -2.89 25.18
N GLY A 185 -10.33 -3.25 25.73
CA GLY A 185 -10.46 -4.29 26.72
C GLY A 185 -11.91 -4.72 26.91
N ILE A 186 -12.08 -6.00 27.25
CA ILE A 186 -13.38 -6.62 27.49
C ILE A 186 -13.43 -7.03 28.96
N ALA A 187 -14.29 -6.37 29.72
CA ALA A 187 -14.59 -6.67 31.10
C ALA A 187 -15.92 -7.42 31.23
N VAL A 188 -16.33 -7.71 32.45
CA VAL A 188 -17.65 -8.30 32.72
C VAL A 188 -18.70 -7.18 32.68
N GLY A 189 -19.67 -7.30 31.79
CA GLY A 189 -20.76 -6.33 31.64
C GLY A 189 -20.39 -5.00 30.94
N MET A 190 -19.11 -4.78 30.61
CA MET A 190 -18.65 -3.57 29.92
C MET A 190 -17.38 -3.84 29.09
N ALA A 191 -17.11 -2.93 28.14
CA ALA A 191 -15.90 -2.98 27.34
C ALA A 191 -15.38 -1.56 27.13
N THR A 192 -14.08 -1.41 26.94
CA THR A 192 -13.47 -0.17 26.48
C THR A 192 -12.89 -0.35 25.09
N ASN A 193 -13.02 0.68 24.25
CA ASN A 193 -12.42 0.71 22.92
C ASN A 193 -12.15 2.18 22.54
N MET A 194 -10.98 2.66 22.91
CA MET A 194 -10.53 4.04 22.69
C MET A 194 -9.55 4.09 21.53
N PRO A 195 -9.80 4.91 20.50
CA PRO A 195 -8.85 5.07 19.41
C PRO A 195 -7.64 5.91 19.82
N PRO A 196 -6.47 5.68 19.23
CA PRO A 196 -5.28 6.52 19.38
C PRO A 196 -5.46 7.91 18.76
N HIS A 197 -4.70 8.91 19.28
CA HIS A 197 -4.69 10.27 18.78
C HIS A 197 -3.26 10.81 18.60
N ASN A 198 -3.14 11.91 17.88
CA ASN A 198 -1.85 12.59 17.68
C ASN A 198 -1.38 13.26 18.96
N LEU A 199 -0.15 12.98 19.39
CA LEU A 199 0.44 13.54 20.61
C LEU A 199 0.44 15.09 20.61
N GLY A 200 0.85 15.70 19.49
CA GLY A 200 0.93 17.16 19.38
C GLY A 200 -0.44 17.81 19.49
N GLU A 201 -1.46 17.22 18.87
CA GLU A 201 -2.85 17.69 18.90
C GLU A 201 -3.45 17.59 20.31
N VAL A 202 -3.29 16.43 20.95
CA VAL A 202 -3.81 16.21 22.32
C VAL A 202 -3.13 17.15 23.32
N ILE A 203 -1.82 17.33 23.23
CA ILE A 203 -1.09 18.29 24.08
C ILE A 203 -1.53 19.74 23.81
N ALA A 204 -1.77 20.09 22.54
CA ALA A 204 -2.26 21.43 22.21
C ALA A 204 -3.64 21.71 22.85
N ALA A 205 -4.55 20.73 22.81
CA ALA A 205 -5.85 20.80 23.49
C ALA A 205 -5.71 20.88 25.03
N ALA A 206 -4.85 20.03 25.62
CA ALA A 206 -4.56 20.07 27.06
C ALA A 206 -4.03 21.44 27.51
N ARG A 207 -3.08 22.01 26.78
CA ARG A 207 -2.52 23.34 27.04
C ARG A 207 -3.55 24.45 26.87
N HIS A 208 -4.45 24.31 25.90
CA HIS A 208 -5.57 25.24 25.75
C HIS A 208 -6.49 25.19 26.97
N LEU A 209 -6.83 23.97 27.44
CA LEU A 209 -7.68 23.76 28.60
C LEU A 209 -7.04 24.27 29.91
N ILE A 210 -5.71 24.14 30.07
CA ILE A 210 -4.96 24.76 31.18
C ILE A 210 -5.18 26.27 31.20
N ARG A 211 -5.14 26.90 30.02
CA ARG A 211 -5.29 28.38 29.92
C ARG A 211 -6.74 28.83 30.02
N TYR A 212 -7.66 28.02 29.49
CA TYR A 212 -9.08 28.33 29.44
C TYR A 212 -9.90 27.11 29.94
N PRO A 213 -10.06 26.94 31.26
CA PRO A 213 -10.76 25.78 31.84
C PRO A 213 -12.23 25.64 31.41
N GLY A 214 -12.83 26.73 31.01
CA GLY A 214 -14.23 26.77 30.51
C GLY A 214 -14.37 26.48 29.01
N ALA A 215 -13.29 26.06 28.30
CA ALA A 215 -13.35 25.76 26.88
C ALA A 215 -14.43 24.71 26.56
N ASP A 216 -15.20 24.97 25.52
CA ASP A 216 -16.20 24.04 25.00
C ASP A 216 -15.59 22.96 24.08
N LEU A 217 -16.38 21.95 23.76
CA LEU A 217 -15.96 20.84 22.90
C LEU A 217 -15.54 21.31 21.48
N ASP A 218 -16.29 22.25 20.90
CA ASP A 218 -16.02 22.77 19.56
C ASP A 218 -14.64 23.45 19.47
N THR A 219 -14.24 24.11 20.53
CA THR A 219 -12.92 24.73 20.64
C THR A 219 -11.82 23.65 20.78
N LEU A 220 -12.05 22.61 21.59
CA LEU A 220 -11.09 21.51 21.74
C LEU A 220 -10.94 20.70 20.45
N MET A 221 -12.03 20.49 19.71
CA MET A 221 -11.99 19.79 18.41
C MET A 221 -11.22 20.55 17.32
N LYS A 222 -10.97 21.84 17.46
CA LYS A 222 -10.04 22.57 16.56
C LYS A 222 -8.59 22.09 16.73
N TYR A 223 -8.23 21.59 17.91
CA TYR A 223 -6.91 21.04 18.21
C TYR A 223 -6.86 19.53 17.98
N VAL A 224 -7.91 18.80 18.34
CA VAL A 224 -8.05 17.35 18.17
C VAL A 224 -9.24 17.06 17.25
N PRO A 225 -9.08 17.18 15.93
CA PRO A 225 -10.20 17.03 15.00
C PRO A 225 -10.70 15.58 14.87
N GLY A 226 -9.92 14.61 15.32
CA GLY A 226 -10.27 13.20 15.29
C GLY A 226 -9.12 12.28 15.66
N PRO A 227 -9.36 10.96 15.74
CA PRO A 227 -8.33 9.96 15.99
C PRO A 227 -7.20 10.01 14.97
N ASP A 228 -6.01 9.55 15.37
CA ASP A 228 -4.82 9.43 14.52
C ASP A 228 -4.23 8.03 14.69
N LEU A 229 -4.57 7.15 13.77
CA LEU A 229 -4.34 5.72 13.88
C LEU A 229 -2.88 5.36 13.53
N PRO A 230 -2.25 4.38 14.20
CA PRO A 230 -0.89 3.95 13.93
C PRO A 230 -0.64 3.55 12.49
N THR A 231 -1.61 2.91 11.84
CA THR A 231 -1.55 2.41 10.46
C THR A 231 -1.99 3.42 9.40
N GLY A 232 -2.32 4.67 9.80
CA GLY A 232 -2.84 5.68 8.87
C GLY A 232 -4.28 5.40 8.43
N GLY A 233 -4.52 5.37 7.13
CA GLY A 233 -5.85 5.18 6.54
C GLY A 233 -6.67 6.45 6.49
N ARG A 234 -7.93 6.30 6.07
CA ARG A 234 -8.86 7.43 5.90
C ARG A 234 -10.08 7.23 6.76
N ILE A 235 -10.36 8.15 7.66
CA ILE A 235 -11.60 8.17 8.43
C ILE A 235 -12.68 8.88 7.61
N VAL A 236 -13.85 8.25 7.52
CA VAL A 236 -14.98 8.74 6.73
C VAL A 236 -16.17 8.98 7.63
N GLY A 237 -16.68 10.22 7.64
CA GLY A 237 -17.78 10.65 8.47
C GLY A 237 -17.31 11.08 9.87
N LEU A 238 -17.39 12.38 10.17
CA LEU A 238 -16.87 12.94 11.42
C LEU A 238 -17.91 13.05 12.53
N THR A 239 -19.19 12.84 12.21
CA THR A 239 -20.29 12.98 13.18
C THR A 239 -20.13 12.05 14.37
N GLY A 240 -19.86 10.77 14.12
CA GLY A 240 -19.67 9.79 15.20
C GLY A 240 -18.42 10.04 16.06
N ILE A 241 -17.42 10.78 15.56
CA ILE A 241 -16.27 11.23 16.36
C ILE A 241 -16.74 12.33 17.32
N ARG A 242 -17.54 13.29 16.83
CA ARG A 242 -18.11 14.35 17.67
C ARG A 242 -18.97 13.75 18.79
N ASP A 243 -19.86 12.80 18.45
CA ASP A 243 -20.69 12.10 19.43
C ASP A 243 -19.84 11.42 20.51
N ALA A 244 -18.75 10.77 20.10
CA ALA A 244 -17.83 10.13 21.03
C ALA A 244 -17.05 11.11 21.91
N TYR A 245 -16.69 12.26 21.37
CA TYR A 245 -15.99 13.30 22.15
C TYR A 245 -16.92 14.00 23.14
N GLU A 246 -18.21 14.03 22.85
CA GLU A 246 -19.23 14.58 23.75
C GLU A 246 -19.65 13.57 24.83
N SER A 247 -19.98 12.33 24.43
CA SER A 247 -20.64 11.35 25.30
C SER A 247 -19.77 10.14 25.67
N GLY A 248 -18.57 10.03 25.13
CA GLY A 248 -17.71 8.85 25.25
C GLY A 248 -18.11 7.69 24.34
N ARG A 249 -19.15 7.81 23.49
CA ARG A 249 -19.61 6.75 22.58
C ARG A 249 -19.89 7.29 21.19
N GLY A 250 -19.44 6.54 20.18
CA GLY A 250 -19.65 6.88 18.77
C GLY A 250 -19.11 5.83 17.84
N THR A 251 -19.31 6.04 16.54
CA THR A 251 -18.81 5.11 15.51
C THR A 251 -18.35 5.88 14.29
N PHE A 252 -17.21 5.50 13.74
CA PHE A 252 -16.70 6.03 12.47
C PHE A 252 -16.22 4.90 11.57
N LYS A 253 -16.08 5.17 10.28
CA LYS A 253 -15.54 4.23 9.31
C LYS A 253 -14.10 4.55 8.98
N ILE A 254 -13.30 3.48 8.82
CA ILE A 254 -11.91 3.58 8.40
C ILE A 254 -11.80 2.90 7.04
N ARG A 255 -11.30 3.61 6.03
CA ARG A 255 -10.99 3.10 4.70
C ARG A 255 -9.50 2.95 4.50
N ALA A 256 -9.12 1.92 3.76
CA ALA A 256 -7.78 1.75 3.22
C ALA A 256 -7.39 2.94 2.33
N THR A 257 -6.11 3.30 2.30
CA THR A 257 -5.54 4.22 1.32
C THR A 257 -5.13 3.43 0.08
N VAL A 258 -5.72 3.79 -1.06
CA VAL A 258 -5.56 3.08 -2.32
C VAL A 258 -5.27 4.06 -3.43
N SER A 259 -4.29 3.74 -4.29
CA SER A 259 -4.01 4.41 -5.57
C SER A 259 -4.28 3.48 -6.75
N VAL A 260 -4.65 4.05 -7.90
CA VAL A 260 -4.73 3.32 -9.17
C VAL A 260 -3.40 3.50 -9.89
N GLU A 261 -2.70 2.41 -10.15
CA GLU A 261 -1.39 2.42 -10.80
C GLU A 261 -1.35 1.46 -12.00
N ASP A 262 -0.49 1.74 -12.96
CA ASP A 262 -0.18 0.79 -14.04
C ASP A 262 0.80 -0.26 -13.51
N VAL A 263 0.28 -1.45 -13.18
CA VAL A 263 1.07 -2.55 -12.61
C VAL A 263 1.91 -3.26 -13.69
N THR A 264 1.37 -3.32 -14.90
CA THR A 264 2.08 -3.77 -16.11
C THR A 264 1.75 -2.82 -17.25
N ALA A 265 2.47 -2.93 -18.38
CA ALA A 265 2.18 -2.13 -19.59
C ALA A 265 0.73 -2.28 -20.11
N ARG A 266 -0.02 -3.28 -19.63
CA ARG A 266 -1.37 -3.62 -20.11
C ARG A 266 -2.43 -3.72 -19.02
N ARG A 267 -2.05 -3.63 -17.73
CA ARG A 267 -2.98 -3.83 -16.61
C ARG A 267 -2.85 -2.74 -15.58
N LYS A 268 -3.98 -2.20 -15.20
CA LYS A 268 -4.12 -1.35 -14.02
C LYS A 268 -4.30 -2.20 -12.78
N GLY A 269 -3.86 -1.70 -11.66
CA GLY A 269 -4.06 -2.30 -10.35
C GLY A 269 -4.43 -1.27 -9.31
N LEU A 270 -5.03 -1.76 -8.26
CA LEU A 270 -5.27 -1.02 -7.03
C LEU A 270 -4.11 -1.32 -6.08
N VAL A 271 -3.32 -0.30 -5.76
CA VAL A 271 -2.21 -0.41 -4.83
C VAL A 271 -2.63 0.12 -3.48
N VAL A 272 -2.70 -0.78 -2.50
CA VAL A 272 -3.09 -0.46 -1.12
C VAL A 272 -1.81 -0.22 -0.33
N THR A 273 -1.68 0.97 0.24
CA THR A 273 -0.52 1.39 1.05
C THR A 273 -0.83 1.48 2.54
N GLU A 274 -2.11 1.60 2.91
CA GLU A 274 -2.56 1.63 4.29
C GLU A 274 -3.87 0.86 4.41
N LEU A 275 -4.02 0.08 5.48
CA LEU A 275 -5.23 -0.67 5.80
C LEU A 275 -5.91 -0.08 7.04
N PRO A 276 -7.21 -0.36 7.24
CA PRO A 276 -7.89 -0.01 8.47
C PRO A 276 -7.16 -0.53 9.70
N PHE A 277 -7.20 0.24 10.79
CA PHE A 277 -6.55 -0.13 12.04
C PHE A 277 -6.98 -1.53 12.51
N THR A 278 -6.02 -2.36 12.91
CA THR A 278 -6.18 -3.78 13.30
C THR A 278 -6.51 -4.76 12.15
N VAL A 279 -6.51 -4.32 10.90
CA VAL A 279 -6.72 -5.20 9.74
C VAL A 279 -5.38 -5.51 9.08
N GLY A 280 -5.06 -6.79 8.97
CA GLY A 280 -3.87 -7.26 8.23
C GLY A 280 -4.16 -7.58 6.76
N PRO A 281 -3.12 -7.59 5.91
CA PRO A 281 -3.25 -7.87 4.48
C PRO A 281 -3.82 -9.28 4.21
N GLU A 282 -3.47 -10.28 5.01
CA GLU A 282 -3.92 -11.66 4.88
C GLU A 282 -5.45 -11.79 5.02
N LYS A 283 -6.05 -11.02 5.92
CA LYS A 283 -7.51 -10.99 6.11
C LYS A 283 -8.22 -10.42 4.88
N VAL A 284 -7.64 -9.39 4.25
CA VAL A 284 -8.15 -8.81 3.01
C VAL A 284 -8.00 -9.79 1.85
N ILE A 285 -6.83 -10.40 1.69
CA ILE A 285 -6.53 -11.38 0.63
C ILE A 285 -7.47 -12.58 0.73
N SER A 286 -7.62 -13.16 1.91
CA SER A 286 -8.51 -14.29 2.14
C SER A 286 -9.96 -13.95 1.80
N LYS A 287 -10.43 -12.77 2.23
CA LYS A 287 -11.80 -12.32 1.92
C LYS A 287 -12.04 -12.08 0.44
N ILE A 288 -11.07 -11.49 -0.27
CA ILE A 288 -11.13 -11.32 -1.73
C ILE A 288 -11.23 -12.69 -2.41
N LYS A 289 -10.35 -13.64 -2.04
CA LYS A 289 -10.37 -15.00 -2.59
C LYS A 289 -11.72 -15.69 -2.42
N ASP A 290 -12.30 -15.62 -1.22
CA ASP A 290 -13.61 -16.20 -0.93
C ASP A 290 -14.72 -15.59 -1.80
N LEU A 291 -14.72 -14.26 -1.96
CA LEU A 291 -15.71 -13.54 -2.74
C LEU A 291 -15.57 -13.79 -4.25
N VAL A 292 -14.34 -13.89 -4.75
CA VAL A 292 -14.07 -14.23 -6.17
C VAL A 292 -14.52 -15.65 -6.45
N ASN A 293 -14.20 -16.61 -5.59
CA ASN A 293 -14.63 -18.01 -5.72
C ASN A 293 -16.16 -18.14 -5.66
N ALA A 294 -16.81 -17.36 -4.82
CA ALA A 294 -18.27 -17.27 -4.71
C ALA A 294 -18.92 -16.46 -5.85
N LYS A 295 -18.15 -15.93 -6.81
CA LYS A 295 -18.61 -15.07 -7.93
C LYS A 295 -19.33 -13.79 -7.47
N LYS A 296 -19.14 -13.36 -6.23
CA LYS A 296 -19.72 -12.12 -5.67
C LYS A 296 -18.87 -10.88 -5.94
N LEU A 297 -17.58 -11.07 -6.24
CA LEU A 297 -16.63 -10.03 -6.61
C LEU A 297 -16.03 -10.39 -7.97
N GLN A 298 -16.09 -9.45 -8.91
CA GLN A 298 -15.62 -9.64 -10.28
C GLN A 298 -14.55 -8.58 -10.62
N GLY A 299 -13.79 -8.81 -11.68
CA GLY A 299 -12.81 -7.84 -12.18
C GLY A 299 -11.42 -7.95 -11.55
N ILE A 300 -11.17 -8.88 -10.65
CA ILE A 300 -9.85 -9.12 -10.08
C ILE A 300 -9.14 -10.22 -10.86
N ALA A 301 -7.91 -9.92 -11.32
CA ALA A 301 -7.04 -10.87 -12.01
C ALA A 301 -6.12 -11.61 -11.03
N ASP A 302 -5.47 -10.87 -10.13
CA ASP A 302 -4.52 -11.42 -9.15
C ASP A 302 -4.42 -10.49 -7.93
N VAL A 303 -3.91 -11.01 -6.82
CA VAL A 303 -3.63 -10.24 -5.60
C VAL A 303 -2.25 -10.63 -5.10
N LYS A 304 -1.36 -9.64 -4.98
CA LYS A 304 0.04 -9.82 -4.56
C LYS A 304 0.35 -8.97 -3.35
N ASP A 305 0.91 -9.57 -2.32
CA ASP A 305 1.50 -8.84 -1.21
C ASP A 305 2.99 -8.60 -1.51
N LEU A 306 3.34 -7.33 -1.68
CA LEU A 306 4.69 -6.84 -1.93
C LEU A 306 5.22 -6.02 -0.76
N THR A 307 4.64 -6.24 0.42
CA THR A 307 5.03 -5.55 1.66
C THR A 307 6.48 -5.85 2.01
N ASP A 308 7.28 -4.83 2.23
CA ASP A 308 8.66 -4.93 2.69
C ASP A 308 8.99 -3.90 3.78
N ARG A 309 10.17 -4.04 4.41
CA ARG A 309 10.60 -3.12 5.48
C ARG A 309 10.99 -1.73 4.96
N SER A 310 11.30 -1.59 3.68
CA SER A 310 11.78 -0.34 3.08
C SER A 310 10.61 0.55 2.64
N HIS A 311 9.56 -0.06 2.09
CA HIS A 311 8.43 0.64 1.48
C HIS A 311 7.14 0.53 2.32
N GLY A 312 7.14 -0.31 3.36
CA GLY A 312 5.95 -0.56 4.18
C GLY A 312 4.93 -1.46 3.48
N LEU A 313 3.65 -1.31 3.85
CA LEU A 313 2.55 -2.08 3.27
C LEU A 313 2.39 -1.74 1.78
N ARG A 314 2.40 -2.77 0.94
CA ARG A 314 2.12 -2.67 -0.50
C ARG A 314 1.37 -3.91 -0.99
N LEU A 315 0.04 -3.86 -0.91
CA LEU A 315 -0.84 -4.90 -1.43
C LEU A 315 -1.34 -4.46 -2.81
N VAL A 316 -1.01 -5.24 -3.84
CA VAL A 316 -1.36 -4.97 -5.24
C VAL A 316 -2.49 -5.88 -5.67
N ILE A 317 -3.64 -5.29 -6.04
CA ILE A 317 -4.82 -5.98 -6.55
C ILE A 317 -4.90 -5.69 -8.05
N GLU A 318 -4.50 -6.64 -8.88
CA GLU A 318 -4.51 -6.50 -10.34
C GLU A 318 -5.95 -6.59 -10.86
N ILE A 319 -6.34 -5.64 -11.71
CA ILE A 319 -7.67 -5.58 -12.30
C ILE A 319 -7.64 -6.27 -13.66
N LYS A 320 -8.67 -7.08 -13.95
CA LYS A 320 -8.88 -7.68 -15.27
C LYS A 320 -9.15 -6.58 -16.30
N ASN A 321 -8.59 -6.76 -17.49
CA ASN A 321 -8.90 -5.88 -18.62
C ASN A 321 -10.43 -5.81 -18.85
N GLY A 322 -10.92 -4.63 -19.17
CA GLY A 322 -12.36 -4.40 -19.36
C GLY A 322 -13.14 -4.06 -18.09
N PHE A 323 -12.50 -4.01 -16.92
CA PHE A 323 -13.11 -3.54 -15.69
C PHE A 323 -12.59 -2.16 -15.30
N VAL A 324 -13.46 -1.36 -14.69
CA VAL A 324 -13.13 -0.02 -14.21
C VAL A 324 -12.58 -0.12 -12.79
N PRO A 325 -11.30 0.26 -12.54
CA PRO A 325 -10.66 0.12 -11.24
C PRO A 325 -11.42 0.76 -10.09
N GLU A 326 -11.97 1.97 -10.31
CA GLU A 326 -12.71 2.74 -9.32
C GLU A 326 -14.02 2.03 -8.91
N ALA A 327 -14.71 1.39 -9.86
CA ALA A 327 -15.92 0.63 -9.58
C ALA A 327 -15.63 -0.67 -8.84
N VAL A 328 -14.51 -1.33 -9.14
CA VAL A 328 -14.03 -2.49 -8.39
C VAL A 328 -13.62 -2.09 -6.98
N LEU A 329 -12.95 -0.94 -6.79
CA LEU A 329 -12.57 -0.41 -5.48
C LEU A 329 -13.79 -0.16 -4.58
N GLU A 330 -14.85 0.41 -5.11
CA GLU A 330 -16.09 0.61 -4.35
C GLU A 330 -16.75 -0.72 -3.91
N GLN A 331 -16.66 -1.77 -4.74
CA GLN A 331 -17.08 -3.11 -4.33
C GLN A 331 -16.19 -3.69 -3.22
N LEU A 332 -14.87 -3.47 -3.30
CA LEU A 332 -13.93 -3.91 -2.29
C LEU A 332 -14.21 -3.24 -0.94
N TYR A 333 -14.48 -1.93 -0.90
CA TYR A 333 -14.88 -1.23 0.32
C TYR A 333 -16.18 -1.81 0.92
N LYS A 334 -17.15 -2.19 0.12
CA LYS A 334 -18.44 -2.73 0.60
C LYS A 334 -18.36 -4.18 1.09
N LEU A 335 -17.48 -5.00 0.50
CA LEU A 335 -17.51 -6.45 0.67
C LEU A 335 -16.33 -7.01 1.45
N THR A 336 -15.28 -6.21 1.67
CA THR A 336 -14.03 -6.65 2.29
C THR A 336 -13.65 -5.75 3.46
N PRO A 337 -12.71 -6.17 4.33
CA PRO A 337 -12.19 -5.34 5.42
C PRO A 337 -11.34 -4.13 4.97
N MET A 338 -11.36 -3.76 3.69
CA MET A 338 -10.77 -2.50 3.22
C MET A 338 -11.55 -1.26 3.69
N GLU A 339 -12.80 -1.43 4.12
CA GLU A 339 -13.56 -0.47 4.94
C GLU A 339 -14.06 -1.22 6.17
N GLU A 340 -13.75 -0.70 7.38
CA GLU A 340 -14.19 -1.25 8.65
C GLU A 340 -14.80 -0.15 9.53
N SER A 341 -15.74 -0.53 10.38
CA SER A 341 -16.35 0.37 11.35
C SER A 341 -15.63 0.25 12.69
N PHE A 342 -15.24 1.39 13.27
CA PHE A 342 -14.66 1.46 14.60
C PHE A 342 -15.69 2.05 15.57
N GLY A 343 -16.13 1.23 16.52
CA GLY A 343 -17.03 1.68 17.60
C GLY A 343 -16.22 2.23 18.76
N ILE A 344 -16.35 3.50 19.05
CA ILE A 344 -15.73 4.15 20.22
C ILE A 344 -16.58 3.85 21.46
N ASN A 345 -15.91 3.47 22.55
CA ASN A 345 -16.48 3.36 23.89
C ASN A 345 -15.39 3.73 24.91
N ASN A 346 -15.39 4.98 25.35
CA ASN A 346 -14.36 5.54 26.21
C ASN A 346 -14.63 5.23 27.68
N VAL A 347 -14.46 3.98 28.09
CA VAL A 347 -14.60 3.56 29.48
C VAL A 347 -13.22 3.44 30.11
N ALA A 348 -12.98 4.18 31.20
CA ALA A 348 -11.75 4.15 31.98
C ALA A 348 -12.04 4.21 33.48
N LEU A 349 -11.05 3.84 34.29
CA LEU A 349 -11.13 3.97 35.75
C LEU A 349 -10.76 5.41 36.18
N VAL A 350 -11.63 6.04 36.93
CA VAL A 350 -11.39 7.31 37.62
C VAL A 350 -11.66 7.09 39.09
N ASP A 351 -10.66 7.30 39.94
CA ASP A 351 -10.72 7.02 41.38
C ASP A 351 -11.32 5.65 41.72
N GLY A 352 -10.90 4.63 40.95
CA GLY A 352 -11.38 3.28 41.10
C GLY A 352 -12.80 3.01 40.60
N GLN A 353 -13.45 3.94 39.88
CA GLN A 353 -14.78 3.75 39.31
C GLN A 353 -14.76 3.73 37.78
N PRO A 354 -15.41 2.76 37.11
CA PRO A 354 -15.49 2.73 35.66
C PRO A 354 -16.49 3.80 35.17
N LEU A 355 -15.98 4.81 34.46
CA LEU A 355 -16.76 5.90 33.88
C LEU A 355 -16.62 5.92 32.36
N THR A 356 -17.69 6.34 31.65
CA THR A 356 -17.65 6.65 30.23
C THR A 356 -17.42 8.15 30.09
N LEU A 357 -16.31 8.54 29.44
CA LEU A 357 -15.82 9.92 29.45
C LEU A 357 -15.71 10.49 28.02
N GLY A 358 -16.12 11.75 27.87
CA GLY A 358 -15.86 12.54 26.67
C GLY A 358 -14.41 13.03 26.59
N LEU A 359 -14.08 13.71 25.50
CA LEU A 359 -12.71 14.23 25.27
C LEU A 359 -12.28 15.23 26.35
N LYS A 360 -13.16 16.17 26.72
CA LYS A 360 -12.87 17.17 27.72
C LYS A 360 -12.62 16.55 29.08
N GLU A 361 -13.49 15.65 29.51
CA GLU A 361 -13.40 14.96 30.80
C GLU A 361 -12.11 14.13 30.91
N LEU A 362 -11.72 13.42 29.82
CA LEU A 362 -10.46 12.68 29.77
C LEU A 362 -9.25 13.59 29.93
N LEU A 363 -9.28 14.79 29.31
CA LEU A 363 -8.22 15.78 29.46
C LEU A 363 -8.19 16.37 30.87
N GLU A 364 -9.34 16.62 31.48
CA GLU A 364 -9.45 17.16 32.85
C GLU A 364 -8.87 16.17 33.88
N VAL A 365 -9.27 14.89 33.83
CA VAL A 365 -8.72 13.85 34.72
C VAL A 365 -7.20 13.74 34.58
N TYR A 366 -6.68 13.76 33.35
CA TYR A 366 -5.23 13.75 33.13
C TYR A 366 -4.55 15.00 33.70
N LEU A 367 -5.10 16.18 33.47
CA LEU A 367 -4.52 17.44 33.93
C LEU A 367 -4.51 17.55 35.48
N ASP A 368 -5.58 17.13 36.14
CA ASP A 368 -5.67 17.09 37.59
C ASP A 368 -4.59 16.16 38.19
N HIS A 369 -4.43 14.96 37.58
CA HIS A 369 -3.35 14.08 37.96
C HIS A 369 -1.97 14.72 37.74
N ARG A 370 -1.75 15.37 36.60
CA ARG A 370 -0.45 16.00 36.30
C ARG A 370 -0.14 17.16 37.20
N PHE A 371 -1.13 17.98 37.55
CA PHE A 371 -0.97 19.04 38.55
C PHE A 371 -0.56 18.46 39.92
N ASN A 372 -1.20 17.38 40.33
CA ASN A 372 -0.89 16.71 41.60
C ASN A 372 0.56 16.16 41.60
N VAL A 373 0.96 15.47 40.52
CA VAL A 373 2.33 14.94 40.34
C VAL A 373 3.37 16.06 40.44
N VAL A 374 3.16 17.18 39.74
CA VAL A 374 4.12 18.29 39.71
C VAL A 374 4.13 19.02 41.07
N ARG A 375 3.01 19.12 41.75
CA ARG A 375 2.93 19.68 43.12
C ARG A 375 3.72 18.82 44.10
N ARG A 376 3.45 17.51 44.17
CA ARG A 376 4.17 16.57 45.05
C ARG A 376 5.67 16.55 44.74
N ARG A 377 6.05 16.52 43.46
CA ARG A 377 7.46 16.62 43.04
C ARG A 377 8.12 17.90 43.56
N SER A 378 7.45 19.03 43.43
CA SER A 378 7.97 20.34 43.89
C SER A 378 8.10 20.40 45.42
N GLU A 379 7.14 19.82 46.14
CA GLU A 379 7.19 19.68 47.60
C GLU A 379 8.38 18.83 48.05
N PHE A 380 8.55 17.65 47.43
CA PHE A 380 9.66 16.76 47.70
C PHE A 380 10.98 17.45 47.43
N ARG A 381 11.16 18.10 46.30
CA ARG A 381 12.37 18.83 45.94
C ARG A 381 12.65 19.97 46.88
N ARG A 382 11.63 20.73 47.25
CA ARG A 382 11.74 21.80 48.22
C ARG A 382 12.17 21.28 49.59
N SER A 383 11.59 20.19 50.08
CA SER A 383 11.98 19.54 51.34
C SER A 383 13.44 19.12 51.31
N LYS A 384 13.86 18.40 50.27
CA LYS A 384 15.27 17.95 50.13
C LYS A 384 16.24 19.12 50.08
N LYS A 385 15.88 20.25 49.44
CA LYS A 385 16.69 21.43 49.37
C LYS A 385 16.75 22.16 50.73
N ARG A 386 15.64 22.21 51.48
CA ARG A 386 15.60 22.74 52.85
C ARG A 386 16.42 21.88 53.81
N ASP A 387 16.35 20.57 53.73
CA ASP A 387 17.20 19.67 54.52
C ASP A 387 18.68 19.91 54.23
N ARG A 388 19.04 20.07 52.95
CA ARG A 388 20.44 20.37 52.56
C ARG A 388 20.86 21.76 53.00
N LEU A 389 20.01 22.77 52.86
CA LEU A 389 20.25 24.14 53.32
C LEU A 389 20.52 24.16 54.83
N HIS A 390 19.70 23.46 55.64
CA HIS A 390 19.86 23.32 57.05
C HIS A 390 21.24 22.79 57.45
N LEU A 391 21.77 21.80 56.75
CA LEU A 391 23.12 21.27 56.96
C LEU A 391 24.20 22.27 56.59
N VAL A 392 24.02 22.96 55.46
CA VAL A 392 24.98 24.02 54.98
C VAL A 392 25.05 25.17 55.95
N GLU A 393 23.92 25.66 56.47
CA GLU A 393 23.86 26.69 57.46
C GLU A 393 24.59 26.33 58.76
N GLY A 394 24.38 25.06 59.22
CA GLY A 394 25.13 24.55 60.39
C GLY A 394 26.64 24.52 60.18
N LEU A 395 27.12 24.09 58.98
CA LEU A 395 28.54 24.12 58.65
C LEU A 395 29.08 25.56 58.60
N LEU A 396 28.31 26.51 58.05
CA LEU A 396 28.72 27.89 57.98
C LEU A 396 28.90 28.50 59.40
N VAL A 397 27.96 28.18 60.33
CA VAL A 397 28.09 28.59 61.74
C VAL A 397 29.36 28.02 62.37
N ALA A 398 29.64 26.71 62.16
CA ALA A 398 30.86 26.07 62.66
C ALA A 398 32.15 26.64 62.04
N LEU A 399 32.12 27.07 60.76
CA LEU A 399 33.27 27.68 60.07
C LEU A 399 33.53 29.15 60.49
N LEU A 400 32.51 29.86 61.03
CA LEU A 400 32.69 31.20 61.57
C LEU A 400 33.56 31.20 62.80
N ASP A 401 33.50 30.15 63.65
CA ASP A 401 34.34 30.02 64.85
C ASP A 401 34.85 28.58 64.95
N ILE A 402 35.69 28.20 64.05
CA ILE A 402 36.22 26.82 63.90
C ILE A 402 37.15 26.47 65.09
N ASP A 403 37.88 27.48 65.66
CA ASP A 403 38.76 27.24 66.78
C ASP A 403 37.97 26.83 68.02
N GLU A 404 36.80 27.46 68.25
CA GLU A 404 35.90 27.10 69.34
C GLU A 404 35.27 25.74 69.17
N VAL A 405 34.83 25.39 67.91
CA VAL A 405 34.34 24.05 67.58
C VAL A 405 35.40 22.99 67.92
N ILE A 406 36.63 23.18 67.49
CA ILE A 406 37.74 22.26 67.77
C ILE A 406 38.01 22.17 69.27
N ARG A 407 37.97 23.30 69.99
CA ARG A 407 38.14 23.34 71.42
C ARG A 407 37.12 22.56 72.20
N LEU A 408 35.84 22.70 71.84
CA LEU A 408 34.72 22.02 72.46
C LEU A 408 34.83 20.50 72.23
N ILE A 409 35.11 20.10 71.03
CA ILE A 409 35.27 18.67 70.64
C ILE A 409 36.46 18.05 71.44
N ARG A 410 37.58 18.68 71.47
CA ARG A 410 38.79 18.16 72.15
C ARG A 410 38.66 18.12 73.69
N SER A 411 37.85 19.04 74.31
CA SER A 411 37.60 19.09 75.74
C SER A 411 36.48 18.21 76.20
N SER A 412 35.81 17.43 75.32
CA SER A 412 34.74 16.54 75.60
C SER A 412 35.28 15.10 75.79
N ASP A 413 34.69 14.32 76.72
CA ASP A 413 35.11 12.97 77.05
C ASP A 413 34.66 11.94 76.05
N ASN A 414 33.59 12.22 75.29
CA ASN A 414 33.06 11.37 74.19
C ASN A 414 32.27 12.16 73.17
N SER A 415 31.91 11.56 72.06
CA SER A 415 31.15 12.18 70.97
C SER A 415 29.78 12.71 71.41
N ALA A 416 29.08 12.01 72.31
CA ALA A 416 27.77 12.45 72.77
C ALA A 416 27.89 13.80 73.56
N GLN A 417 28.87 13.92 74.47
CA GLN A 417 29.11 15.15 75.21
C GLN A 417 29.59 16.30 74.27
N ALA A 418 30.45 15.99 73.27
CA ALA A 418 30.79 16.97 72.26
C ALA A 418 29.57 17.50 71.49
N LYS A 419 28.65 16.59 71.15
CA LYS A 419 27.41 16.92 70.49
C LYS A 419 26.56 17.86 71.35
N GLU A 420 26.30 17.54 72.60
CA GLU A 420 25.51 18.37 73.52
C GLU A 420 26.10 19.77 73.65
N ARG A 421 27.39 19.89 73.87
CA ARG A 421 28.09 21.22 74.02
C ARG A 421 28.07 22.04 72.77
N LEU A 422 28.16 21.45 71.58
CA LEU A 422 28.05 22.17 70.31
C LEU A 422 26.59 22.66 70.05
N ILE A 423 25.61 21.87 70.43
CA ILE A 423 24.17 22.28 70.35
C ILE A 423 23.96 23.48 71.26
N GLU A 424 24.39 23.41 72.51
CA GLU A 424 24.19 24.43 73.48
C GLU A 424 24.93 25.76 73.16
N HIS A 425 26.21 25.65 72.72
CA HIS A 425 27.03 26.81 72.44
C HIS A 425 26.64 27.56 71.16
N PHE A 426 26.37 26.81 70.04
CA PHE A 426 26.13 27.41 68.75
C PHE A 426 24.62 27.41 68.36
N SER A 427 23.76 26.95 69.23
CA SER A 427 22.31 26.81 69.00
C SER A 427 22.00 25.96 67.73
N LEU A 428 22.80 24.93 67.50
CA LEU A 428 22.67 24.02 66.35
C LEU A 428 21.61 22.96 66.63
N SER A 429 20.98 22.44 65.58
CA SER A 429 20.14 21.25 65.70
C SER A 429 21.03 19.98 65.90
N GLU A 430 20.39 18.94 66.39
CA GLU A 430 21.03 17.65 66.56
C GLU A 430 21.62 17.11 65.23
N ILE A 431 20.86 17.29 64.13
CA ILE A 431 21.23 16.85 62.78
C ILE A 431 22.42 17.65 62.25
N GLN A 432 22.44 18.97 62.45
CA GLN A 432 23.55 19.85 62.09
C GLN A 432 24.81 19.46 62.83
N THR A 433 24.68 19.24 64.13
CA THR A 433 25.83 18.91 65.00
C THR A 433 26.42 17.55 64.64
N GLN A 434 25.57 16.55 64.38
CA GLN A 434 26.04 15.25 63.92
C GLN A 434 26.79 15.37 62.58
N TYR A 435 26.26 16.17 61.65
CA TYR A 435 26.88 16.38 60.32
C TYR A 435 28.24 17.10 60.43
N ILE A 436 28.37 18.05 61.38
CA ILE A 436 29.63 18.73 61.66
C ILE A 436 30.66 17.74 62.21
N LEU A 437 30.27 16.91 63.18
CA LEU A 437 31.17 15.90 63.79
C LEU A 437 31.62 14.86 62.78
N ASP A 438 30.82 14.49 61.84
CA ASP A 438 31.12 13.51 60.78
C ASP A 438 31.91 14.13 59.61
N THR A 439 32.02 15.50 59.58
CA THR A 439 32.70 16.21 58.50
C THR A 439 34.22 16.13 58.67
N PRO A 440 34.99 15.65 57.68
CA PRO A 440 36.43 15.62 57.74
C PRO A 440 37.03 17.00 57.83
N LEU A 441 38.03 17.21 58.72
CA LEU A 441 38.72 18.49 58.92
C LEU A 441 39.28 19.16 57.66
N ARG A 442 39.63 18.36 56.66
CA ARG A 442 40.10 18.86 55.33
C ARG A 442 39.05 19.66 54.56
N ARG A 443 37.73 19.54 54.89
CA ARG A 443 36.62 20.29 54.32
C ARG A 443 36.23 21.55 55.10
N LEU A 444 37.05 21.95 56.06
CA LEU A 444 36.82 23.12 56.90
C LEU A 444 37.82 24.24 56.56
N THR A 445 38.14 24.42 55.29
CA THR A 445 39.07 25.45 54.82
C THR A 445 38.32 26.76 54.45
N ARG A 446 39.10 27.85 54.32
CA ARG A 446 38.58 29.16 53.88
C ARG A 446 37.94 29.09 52.44
N PHE A 447 38.43 28.18 51.60
CA PHE A 447 37.91 27.96 50.27
C PHE A 447 36.53 27.25 50.34
N ASP A 448 36.42 26.24 51.18
CA ASP A 448 35.16 25.51 51.40
C ASP A 448 34.07 26.44 51.94
N ARG A 449 34.37 27.45 52.71
CA ARG A 449 33.42 28.45 53.20
C ARG A 449 32.79 29.23 52.03
N ILE A 450 33.57 29.70 51.08
CA ILE A 450 33.07 30.45 49.91
C ILE A 450 32.14 29.54 49.06
N GLU A 451 32.52 28.28 48.90
CA GLU A 451 31.66 27.32 48.18
C GLU A 451 30.33 27.09 48.93
N LEU A 452 30.33 26.95 50.26
CA LEU A 452 29.14 26.76 51.07
C LEU A 452 28.25 28.01 51.09
N GLU A 453 28.82 29.22 51.13
CA GLU A 453 28.06 30.47 51.00
C GLU A 453 27.37 30.54 49.63
N SER A 454 28.05 30.19 48.56
CA SER A 454 27.48 30.10 47.21
C SER A 454 26.42 29.00 47.10
N GLU A 455 26.62 27.83 47.71
CA GLU A 455 25.63 26.74 47.76
C GLU A 455 24.39 27.20 48.53
N ARG A 456 24.54 27.87 49.67
CA ARG A 456 23.42 28.44 50.46
C ARG A 456 22.58 29.38 49.61
N ASP A 457 23.21 30.34 48.95
CA ASP A 457 22.54 31.36 48.16
C ASP A 457 21.80 30.72 46.98
N ARG A 458 22.40 29.73 46.33
CA ARG A 458 21.74 28.94 45.28
C ARG A 458 20.55 28.13 45.80
N LEU A 459 20.68 27.45 46.94
CA LEU A 459 19.62 26.67 47.57
C LEU A 459 18.42 27.56 47.97
N ASN A 460 18.71 28.78 48.51
CA ASN A 460 17.64 29.74 48.81
C ASN A 460 16.88 30.15 47.54
N GLY A 461 17.56 30.48 46.45
CA GLY A 461 16.94 30.81 45.18
C GLY A 461 16.06 29.68 44.63
N GLU A 462 16.55 28.45 44.69
CA GLU A 462 15.84 27.26 44.25
C GLU A 462 14.63 26.96 45.19
N ILE A 463 14.72 27.18 46.49
CA ILE A 463 13.62 27.04 47.46
C ILE A 463 12.53 28.12 47.22
N ASP A 464 12.96 29.36 46.94
CA ASP A 464 12.03 30.45 46.62
C ASP A 464 11.28 30.18 45.33
N GLU A 465 11.95 29.68 44.28
CA GLU A 465 11.30 29.28 43.01
C GLU A 465 10.26 28.17 43.25
N LEU A 466 10.65 27.09 43.94
CA LEU A 466 9.75 25.98 44.26
C LEU A 466 8.58 26.42 45.14
N THR A 467 8.80 27.35 46.07
CA THR A 467 7.77 27.92 46.91
C THR A 467 6.80 28.77 46.11
N GLY A 468 7.32 29.55 45.14
CA GLY A 468 6.49 30.29 44.20
C GLY A 468 5.56 29.41 43.37
N ILE A 469 6.06 28.27 42.93
CA ILE A 469 5.26 27.26 42.18
C ILE A 469 4.18 26.66 43.09
N LEU A 470 4.48 26.37 44.35
CA LEU A 470 3.54 25.71 45.28
C LEU A 470 2.48 26.67 45.81
N ASP A 471 2.80 27.93 45.97
CA ASP A 471 1.90 28.95 46.51
C ASP A 471 1.03 29.60 45.42
N SER A 472 1.34 29.39 44.14
CA SER A 472 0.64 29.98 43.00
C SER A 472 0.15 28.93 42.02
N ASP A 473 -1.19 28.75 41.95
CA ASP A 473 -1.82 27.87 40.93
C ASP A 473 -1.48 28.33 39.49
N ALA A 474 -1.31 29.63 39.28
CA ALA A 474 -0.93 30.17 37.97
C ALA A 474 0.50 29.74 37.54
N GLU A 475 1.48 29.76 38.44
CA GLU A 475 2.84 29.32 38.16
C GLU A 475 2.90 27.79 37.99
N LEU A 476 2.16 27.03 38.79
CA LEU A 476 2.00 25.58 38.61
C LEU A 476 1.43 25.24 37.22
N ARG A 477 0.36 25.89 36.80
CA ARG A 477 -0.24 25.71 35.46
C ARG A 477 0.70 26.10 34.35
N LYS A 478 1.46 27.17 34.52
CA LYS A 478 2.47 27.62 33.55
C LYS A 478 3.61 26.59 33.42
N LEU A 479 4.08 26.03 34.54
CA LEU A 479 5.10 24.98 34.56
C LEU A 479 4.60 23.75 33.82
N VAL A 480 3.44 23.20 34.16
CA VAL A 480 2.85 22.02 33.49
C VAL A 480 2.65 22.27 31.99
N SER A 481 2.12 23.46 31.62
CA SER A 481 1.98 23.82 30.20
C SER A 481 3.30 23.89 29.47
N GLY A 482 4.37 24.33 30.11
CA GLY A 482 5.73 24.39 29.59
C GLY A 482 6.33 22.98 29.38
N GLU A 483 6.17 22.09 30.36
CA GLU A 483 6.61 20.69 30.27
C GLU A 483 5.89 19.97 29.13
N LEU A 484 4.56 20.08 29.02
CA LEU A 484 3.80 19.52 27.93
C LEU A 484 4.25 20.05 26.56
N ALA A 485 4.59 21.36 26.47
CA ALA A 485 5.11 21.91 25.21
C ALA A 485 6.46 21.30 24.82
N ALA A 486 7.33 21.03 25.79
CA ALA A 486 8.63 20.39 25.56
C ALA A 486 8.45 18.93 25.08
N VAL A 487 7.49 18.20 25.66
CA VAL A 487 7.14 16.85 25.22
C VAL A 487 6.63 16.86 23.77
N ALA A 488 5.69 17.75 23.43
CA ALA A 488 5.15 17.87 22.08
C ALA A 488 6.25 18.22 21.06
N LYS A 489 7.18 19.10 21.43
CA LYS A 489 8.30 19.48 20.57
C LYS A 489 9.28 18.31 20.31
N LYS A 490 9.51 17.47 21.31
CA LYS A 490 10.48 16.37 21.21
C LYS A 490 9.90 15.13 20.52
N PHE A 491 8.65 14.78 20.82
CA PHE A 491 8.02 13.53 20.40
C PHE A 491 6.83 13.69 19.44
N GLY A 492 6.41 14.92 19.16
CA GLY A 492 5.34 15.19 18.20
C GLY A 492 5.72 14.72 16.81
N THR A 493 4.77 14.12 16.11
CA THR A 493 4.88 13.68 14.71
C THR A 493 3.67 14.19 13.95
N ASP A 494 3.80 14.26 12.63
CA ASP A 494 2.68 14.61 11.77
C ASP A 494 1.53 13.59 11.88
N ARG A 495 0.31 14.06 11.57
CA ARG A 495 -0.87 13.22 11.50
C ARG A 495 -0.71 12.16 10.40
N ARG A 496 -1.02 10.91 10.70
CA ARG A 496 -1.00 9.79 9.75
C ARG A 496 -2.35 9.58 9.08
N THR A 497 -3.44 9.72 9.84
CA THR A 497 -4.80 9.43 9.38
C THR A 497 -5.44 10.65 8.73
N VAL A 498 -5.98 10.47 7.52
CA VAL A 498 -6.71 11.52 6.79
C VAL A 498 -8.18 11.53 7.27
N LEU A 499 -8.70 12.71 7.58
CA LEU A 499 -10.09 12.92 8.00
C LEU A 499 -10.91 13.43 6.82
N LEU A 500 -12.01 12.75 6.50
CA LEU A 500 -12.93 13.08 5.42
C LEU A 500 -14.34 13.29 5.98
N GLU A 501 -14.96 14.41 5.67
CA GLU A 501 -16.35 14.70 6.10
C GLU A 501 -17.34 13.70 5.50
N SER A 502 -17.08 13.24 4.26
CA SER A 502 -17.90 12.25 3.58
C SER A 502 -17.04 11.30 2.72
N ALA A 503 -17.63 10.19 2.32
CA ALA A 503 -17.02 9.21 1.42
C ALA A 503 -16.74 9.75 -0.01
N GLY A 504 -17.10 11.00 -0.30
CA GLY A 504 -17.20 11.52 -1.66
C GLY A 504 -18.46 11.02 -2.36
N THR A 505 -18.70 11.48 -3.58
CA THR A 505 -19.82 10.97 -4.40
C THR A 505 -19.51 9.50 -4.73
N PRO A 506 -20.36 8.54 -4.35
CA PRO A 506 -20.14 7.14 -4.73
C PRO A 506 -20.02 7.05 -6.24
N ALA A 507 -19.03 6.35 -6.75
CA ALA A 507 -18.94 5.96 -8.15
C ALA A 507 -20.07 4.98 -8.55
N ALA A 508 -21.21 5.03 -7.87
CA ALA A 508 -22.37 4.15 -8.03
C ALA A 508 -23.02 4.23 -9.40
N THR A 509 -22.61 5.17 -10.24
CA THR A 509 -23.06 5.30 -11.64
C THR A 509 -22.04 4.80 -12.66
N VAL A 510 -20.83 4.43 -12.22
CA VAL A 510 -19.80 3.90 -13.14
C VAL A 510 -20.07 2.43 -13.37
N SER A 511 -20.27 2.05 -14.63
CA SER A 511 -20.37 0.63 -15.00
C SER A 511 -19.13 -0.13 -14.54
N LEU A 512 -19.33 -1.34 -14.02
CA LEU A 512 -18.23 -2.20 -13.59
C LEU A 512 -17.31 -2.60 -14.77
N GLN A 513 -17.86 -2.65 -15.97
CA GLN A 513 -17.15 -2.97 -17.19
C GLN A 513 -17.06 -1.75 -18.11
N VAL A 514 -15.98 -1.67 -18.87
CA VAL A 514 -15.81 -0.70 -19.94
C VAL A 514 -16.95 -0.88 -20.96
N ALA A 515 -17.48 0.21 -21.49
CA ALA A 515 -18.51 0.15 -22.51
C ALA A 515 -18.03 -0.65 -23.75
N ASP A 516 -18.94 -1.38 -24.41
CA ASP A 516 -18.62 -2.16 -25.59
C ASP A 516 -18.87 -1.33 -26.86
N ASP A 517 -18.23 -0.18 -26.93
CA ASP A 517 -18.41 0.77 -28.02
C ASP A 517 -17.81 0.25 -29.33
N PRO A 518 -18.42 0.57 -30.50
CA PRO A 518 -17.85 0.26 -31.79
C PRO A 518 -16.46 0.91 -31.95
N CYS A 519 -15.54 0.17 -32.52
CA CYS A 519 -14.20 0.67 -32.85
C CYS A 519 -13.68 0.02 -34.14
N ARG A 520 -12.50 0.44 -34.61
CA ARG A 520 -11.77 -0.21 -35.69
C ARG A 520 -10.42 -0.67 -35.18
N VAL A 521 -10.00 -1.86 -35.58
CA VAL A 521 -8.65 -2.35 -35.32
C VAL A 521 -7.81 -2.15 -36.56
N LEU A 522 -6.65 -1.55 -36.42
CA LEU A 522 -5.75 -1.09 -37.46
C LEU A 522 -4.40 -1.78 -37.36
N LEU A 523 -3.89 -2.28 -38.49
CA LEU A 523 -2.54 -2.84 -38.61
C LEU A 523 -1.70 -1.99 -39.56
N SER A 524 -0.56 -1.49 -39.12
CA SER A 524 0.37 -0.71 -39.96
C SER A 524 1.27 -1.61 -40.81
N SER A 525 1.88 -0.99 -41.84
CA SER A 525 2.91 -1.62 -42.67
C SER A 525 4.17 -2.12 -41.92
N THR A 526 4.33 -1.68 -40.68
CA THR A 526 5.46 -2.04 -39.79
C THR A 526 5.07 -3.04 -38.71
N GLY A 527 3.83 -3.57 -38.76
CA GLY A 527 3.34 -4.53 -37.78
C GLY A 527 2.90 -3.95 -36.45
N LEU A 528 2.64 -2.65 -36.36
CA LEU A 528 2.03 -2.01 -35.19
C LEU A 528 0.50 -2.18 -35.24
N LEU A 529 -0.10 -2.51 -34.12
CA LEU A 529 -1.51 -2.76 -33.92
C LEU A 529 -2.10 -1.79 -32.90
N ALA A 530 -3.28 -1.25 -33.21
CA ALA A 530 -4.02 -0.38 -32.30
C ALA A 530 -5.50 -0.40 -32.62
N ARG A 531 -6.35 0.06 -31.69
CA ARG A 531 -7.77 0.31 -31.92
C ARG A 531 -8.10 1.80 -31.89
N THR A 532 -9.12 2.19 -32.60
CA THR A 532 -9.67 3.56 -32.56
C THR A 532 -10.56 3.75 -31.33
N ALA A 533 -10.86 5.02 -31.02
CA ALA A 533 -11.78 5.36 -29.94
C ALA A 533 -13.24 5.09 -30.30
N ASN A 534 -13.58 5.20 -31.60
CA ASN A 534 -14.95 4.97 -32.15
C ASN A 534 -14.89 4.14 -33.44
N GLY A 535 -16.06 3.73 -33.96
CA GLY A 535 -16.21 2.93 -35.18
C GLY A 535 -16.34 3.76 -36.46
N ASP A 536 -16.24 5.09 -36.40
CA ASP A 536 -16.51 5.96 -37.54
C ASP A 536 -15.51 5.75 -38.68
N PRO A 537 -15.95 5.87 -39.95
CA PRO A 537 -15.05 5.83 -41.07
C PRO A 537 -14.14 7.10 -41.08
N PHE A 538 -12.91 6.92 -41.53
CA PHE A 538 -11.97 8.04 -41.61
C PHE A 538 -12.31 8.97 -42.76
N GLY A 539 -12.31 10.29 -42.53
CA GLY A 539 -12.45 11.28 -43.56
C GLY A 539 -11.21 11.33 -44.47
N GLU A 540 -11.39 11.70 -45.74
CA GLU A 540 -10.29 11.95 -46.64
C GLU A 540 -9.56 13.24 -46.23
N ALA A 541 -8.27 13.15 -45.94
CA ALA A 541 -7.41 14.30 -45.69
C ALA A 541 -6.56 14.53 -46.96
N GLU A 542 -6.97 15.44 -47.82
CA GLU A 542 -6.23 15.75 -49.07
C GLU A 542 -4.85 16.40 -48.83
N ASP A 543 -4.64 17.12 -47.71
CA ASP A 543 -3.43 17.89 -47.42
C ASP A 543 -2.63 17.45 -46.14
N ALA A 544 -2.92 16.30 -45.53
CA ALA A 544 -2.19 15.90 -44.33
C ALA A 544 -0.75 15.46 -44.65
N LYS A 545 0.23 16.14 -44.04
CA LYS A 545 1.65 15.74 -44.14
C LYS A 545 1.83 14.32 -43.69
N ARG A 546 2.29 13.45 -44.57
CA ARG A 546 2.56 12.05 -44.32
C ARG A 546 3.68 11.88 -43.28
N THR A 547 3.48 10.97 -42.36
CA THR A 547 4.38 10.69 -41.23
C THR A 547 4.77 9.22 -41.17
N LYS A 548 5.78 8.90 -40.41
CA LYS A 548 6.21 7.49 -40.16
C LYS A 548 5.07 6.69 -39.50
N HIS A 549 4.84 5.45 -39.94
CA HIS A 549 3.78 4.54 -39.45
C HIS A 549 2.34 4.99 -39.81
N ASP A 550 2.16 5.83 -40.80
CA ASP A 550 0.83 6.28 -41.27
C ASP A 550 0.17 5.33 -42.30
N LEU A 551 0.94 4.35 -42.82
CA LEU A 551 0.41 3.40 -43.81
C LEU A 551 -0.25 2.21 -43.10
N ILE A 552 -1.57 2.15 -43.22
CA ILE A 552 -2.41 1.05 -42.67
C ILE A 552 -2.61 0.01 -43.78
N VAL A 553 -2.26 -1.25 -43.49
CA VAL A 553 -2.37 -2.35 -44.48
C VAL A 553 -3.61 -3.20 -44.25
N SER A 554 -4.19 -3.18 -43.06
CA SER A 554 -5.44 -3.88 -42.75
C SER A 554 -6.20 -3.12 -41.69
N ALA A 555 -7.52 -3.03 -41.87
CA ALA A 555 -8.45 -2.44 -40.92
C ALA A 555 -9.74 -3.25 -40.86
N VAL A 556 -10.20 -3.56 -39.67
CA VAL A 556 -11.46 -4.32 -39.46
C VAL A 556 -12.34 -3.63 -38.44
N PRO A 557 -13.67 -3.57 -38.67
CA PRO A 557 -14.61 -3.14 -37.66
C PRO A 557 -14.64 -4.14 -36.49
N ALA A 558 -14.78 -3.63 -35.28
CA ALA A 558 -14.87 -4.43 -34.06
C ALA A 558 -15.64 -3.66 -32.98
N THR A 559 -15.81 -4.27 -31.81
CA THR A 559 -16.25 -3.59 -30.60
C THR A 559 -15.13 -3.61 -29.55
N ALA A 560 -15.18 -2.70 -28.61
CA ALA A 560 -14.13 -2.53 -27.59
C ALA A 560 -13.86 -3.81 -26.77
N ARG A 561 -14.86 -4.66 -26.58
CA ARG A 561 -14.75 -5.96 -25.90
C ARG A 561 -14.85 -7.17 -26.83
N GLY A 562 -14.86 -6.92 -28.16
CA GLY A 562 -14.95 -7.96 -29.16
C GLY A 562 -13.64 -8.68 -29.41
N GLU A 563 -13.68 -9.61 -30.36
CA GLU A 563 -12.52 -10.36 -30.85
C GLU A 563 -12.40 -10.21 -32.38
N ILE A 564 -11.18 -10.28 -32.87
CA ILE A 564 -10.88 -10.33 -34.32
C ILE A 564 -9.93 -11.50 -34.61
N GLY A 565 -9.76 -11.83 -35.88
CA GLY A 565 -8.80 -12.80 -36.35
C GLY A 565 -7.60 -12.17 -37.03
N ALA A 566 -6.40 -12.70 -36.78
CA ALA A 566 -5.18 -12.39 -37.51
C ALA A 566 -4.80 -13.60 -38.39
N VAL A 567 -4.79 -13.42 -39.71
CA VAL A 567 -4.46 -14.47 -40.67
C VAL A 567 -2.97 -14.47 -40.91
N THR A 568 -2.35 -15.64 -40.79
CA THR A 568 -0.89 -15.78 -40.86
C THR A 568 -0.43 -16.39 -42.19
N SER A 569 0.83 -16.19 -42.51
CA SER A 569 1.48 -16.76 -43.73
C SER A 569 1.52 -18.28 -43.74
N SER A 570 1.42 -18.95 -42.63
CA SER A 570 1.39 -20.40 -42.45
C SER A 570 -0.01 -21.02 -42.56
N GLY A 571 -1.05 -20.23 -42.81
CA GLY A 571 -2.41 -20.75 -42.98
C GLY A 571 -3.22 -20.87 -41.72
N ARG A 572 -2.81 -20.19 -40.66
CA ARG A 572 -3.49 -20.13 -39.38
C ARG A 572 -4.28 -18.82 -39.24
N LEU A 573 -5.32 -18.87 -38.47
CA LEU A 573 -6.03 -17.68 -37.95
C LEU A 573 -5.90 -17.70 -36.43
N LEU A 574 -5.29 -16.66 -35.89
CA LEU A 574 -5.09 -16.48 -34.46
C LEU A 574 -6.12 -15.46 -33.94
N ARG A 575 -6.83 -15.80 -32.87
CA ARG A 575 -7.79 -14.87 -32.23
C ARG A 575 -7.05 -13.81 -31.42
N LEU A 576 -7.64 -12.62 -31.38
CA LEU A 576 -7.09 -11.47 -30.72
C LEU A 576 -8.21 -10.67 -30.05
N SER A 577 -8.06 -10.42 -28.73
CA SER A 577 -9.00 -9.62 -27.95
C SER A 577 -8.76 -8.14 -28.19
N VAL A 578 -9.79 -7.41 -28.60
CA VAL A 578 -9.69 -5.98 -28.94
C VAL A 578 -9.44 -5.09 -27.73
N ILE A 579 -9.89 -5.53 -26.53
CA ILE A 579 -9.73 -4.76 -25.30
C ILE A 579 -8.26 -4.64 -24.85
N ASP A 580 -7.43 -5.58 -25.26
CA ASP A 580 -6.01 -5.60 -24.92
C ASP A 580 -5.17 -4.64 -25.76
N LEU A 581 -5.77 -4.08 -26.86
CA LEU A 581 -5.08 -3.24 -27.81
C LEU A 581 -4.97 -1.78 -27.32
N PRO A 582 -3.85 -1.09 -27.60
CA PRO A 582 -3.72 0.34 -27.37
C PRO A 582 -4.84 1.11 -28.09
N GLN A 583 -5.48 2.02 -27.36
CA GLN A 583 -6.47 2.92 -27.95
C GLN A 583 -5.81 4.19 -28.43
N LEU A 584 -6.02 4.52 -29.71
CA LEU A 584 -5.55 5.78 -30.28
C LEU A 584 -6.52 6.93 -29.97
N PRO A 585 -6.03 8.18 -29.87
CA PRO A 585 -6.87 9.35 -29.76
C PRO A 585 -7.80 9.48 -30.99
N GLU A 586 -8.95 10.14 -30.82
CA GLU A 586 -9.83 10.44 -31.91
C GLU A 586 -9.16 11.39 -32.92
N THR A 587 -9.26 11.03 -34.21
CA THR A 587 -8.73 11.80 -35.30
C THR A 587 -9.75 11.88 -36.46
N ALA A 588 -9.84 13.02 -37.14
CA ALA A 588 -10.74 13.19 -38.27
C ALA A 588 -10.32 12.40 -39.51
N SER A 589 -9.05 12.01 -39.62
CA SER A 589 -8.46 11.23 -40.71
C SER A 589 -7.79 9.97 -40.17
N ALA A 590 -7.39 9.06 -41.08
CA ALA A 590 -6.68 7.84 -40.68
C ALA A 590 -5.48 8.16 -39.78
N PRO A 591 -5.42 7.58 -38.54
CA PRO A 591 -4.40 7.93 -37.56
C PRO A 591 -3.02 7.35 -37.93
N ASN A 592 -1.99 7.97 -37.36
CA ASN A 592 -0.66 7.40 -37.34
C ASN A 592 -0.57 6.38 -36.23
N LEU A 593 0.00 5.20 -36.52
CA LEU A 593 0.09 4.09 -35.53
C LEU A 593 1.35 4.14 -34.65
N SER A 594 2.02 5.29 -34.50
CA SER A 594 3.17 5.38 -33.56
C SER A 594 2.80 5.13 -32.09
N GLY A 595 1.54 5.30 -31.71
CA GLY A 595 1.00 4.95 -30.39
C GLY A 595 0.52 3.49 -30.28
N GLY A 596 0.66 2.69 -31.32
CA GLY A 596 0.35 1.26 -31.31
C GLY A 596 1.48 0.40 -30.73
N ALA A 597 1.21 -0.89 -30.55
CA ALA A 597 2.19 -1.86 -30.08
C ALA A 597 2.43 -2.96 -31.13
N PRO A 598 3.61 -3.61 -31.14
CA PRO A 598 3.93 -4.69 -32.08
C PRO A 598 2.91 -5.83 -31.97
N ILE A 599 2.39 -6.31 -33.12
CA ILE A 599 1.38 -7.40 -33.15
C ILE A 599 1.87 -8.68 -32.47
N ALA A 600 3.16 -8.96 -32.52
CA ALA A 600 3.77 -10.11 -31.86
C ALA A 600 3.63 -10.10 -30.32
N GLU A 601 3.38 -8.95 -29.71
CA GLU A 601 3.12 -8.86 -28.27
C GLU A 601 1.74 -9.42 -27.88
N PHE A 602 0.81 -9.46 -28.82
CA PHE A 602 -0.58 -9.91 -28.59
C PHE A 602 -0.81 -11.35 -29.04
N LEU A 603 0.07 -11.90 -29.87
CA LEU A 603 -0.03 -13.23 -30.45
C LEU A 603 1.13 -14.09 -29.96
N SER A 604 0.98 -14.67 -28.75
CA SER A 604 2.04 -15.50 -28.12
C SER A 604 2.34 -16.79 -28.89
N SER A 605 1.41 -17.26 -29.73
CA SER A 605 1.57 -18.46 -30.57
C SER A 605 2.14 -18.19 -31.99
N LEU A 606 2.50 -16.93 -32.30
CA LEU A 606 3.11 -16.55 -33.56
C LEU A 606 4.54 -17.07 -33.64
N GLU A 607 4.88 -17.86 -34.67
CA GLU A 607 6.21 -18.40 -34.86
C GLU A 607 7.19 -17.34 -35.44
N PRO A 608 8.51 -17.45 -35.19
CA PRO A 608 9.49 -16.45 -35.60
C PRO A 608 9.55 -16.17 -37.12
N ASP A 609 9.24 -17.15 -37.96
CA ASP A 609 9.25 -17.06 -39.44
C ASP A 609 7.84 -16.86 -40.03
N GLU A 610 6.86 -16.67 -39.21
CA GLU A 610 5.46 -16.44 -39.54
C GLU A 610 5.10 -14.97 -39.53
N ALA A 611 4.45 -14.49 -40.56
CA ALA A 611 4.00 -13.12 -40.70
C ALA A 611 2.47 -13.05 -40.68
N VAL A 612 1.90 -12.03 -40.05
CA VAL A 612 0.49 -11.69 -40.16
C VAL A 612 0.24 -11.02 -41.50
N ILE A 613 -0.67 -11.58 -42.28
CA ILE A 613 -1.00 -11.14 -43.66
C ILE A 613 -2.14 -10.10 -43.62
N CYS A 614 -3.19 -10.35 -42.86
CA CYS A 614 -4.29 -9.41 -42.70
C CYS A 614 -5.04 -9.66 -41.39
N LEU A 615 -5.85 -8.68 -40.99
CA LEU A 615 -6.88 -8.85 -39.99
C LEU A 615 -8.20 -9.25 -40.66
N THR A 616 -9.04 -9.99 -39.97
CA THR A 616 -10.39 -10.39 -40.43
C THR A 616 -11.38 -10.29 -39.27
N THR A 617 -12.62 -9.98 -39.59
CA THR A 617 -13.69 -10.11 -38.61
C THR A 617 -13.94 -11.61 -38.32
N LEU A 618 -14.58 -11.89 -37.21
CA LEU A 618 -15.06 -13.26 -36.93
C LEU A 618 -16.58 -13.38 -37.18
N ASP A 619 -17.10 -12.50 -38.04
CA ASP A 619 -18.52 -12.41 -38.37
C ASP A 619 -18.97 -13.56 -39.28
N GLU A 620 -19.86 -14.38 -38.80
CA GLU A 620 -20.46 -15.52 -39.55
C GLU A 620 -21.26 -15.07 -40.77
N SER A 621 -21.70 -13.81 -40.81
CA SER A 621 -22.41 -13.23 -41.94
C SER A 621 -21.53 -12.77 -43.09
N SER A 622 -20.22 -12.76 -42.92
CA SER A 622 -19.24 -12.37 -43.93
C SER A 622 -19.36 -13.24 -45.19
N PRO A 623 -19.18 -12.67 -46.42
CA PRO A 623 -19.09 -13.46 -47.63
C PRO A 623 -17.93 -14.48 -47.64
N GLY A 624 -17.00 -14.38 -46.73
CA GLY A 624 -15.87 -15.27 -46.53
C GLY A 624 -14.51 -14.63 -46.76
N LEU A 625 -13.47 -15.33 -46.30
CA LEU A 625 -12.10 -14.90 -46.43
C LEU A 625 -11.48 -15.48 -47.70
N ALA A 626 -11.06 -14.64 -48.66
CA ALA A 626 -10.33 -15.06 -49.86
C ALA A 626 -8.83 -15.15 -49.54
N ILE A 627 -8.20 -16.26 -49.89
CA ILE A 627 -6.78 -16.55 -49.62
C ILE A 627 -6.11 -16.92 -50.94
N GLY A 628 -4.90 -16.34 -51.20
CA GLY A 628 -4.05 -16.71 -52.28
C GLY A 628 -2.67 -17.19 -51.83
N THR A 629 -2.16 -18.27 -52.39
CA THR A 629 -0.89 -18.84 -51.98
C THR A 629 0.22 -18.63 -53.02
N LYS A 630 1.46 -18.77 -52.58
CA LYS A 630 2.65 -18.63 -53.40
C LYS A 630 2.69 -19.57 -54.58
N GLN A 631 2.12 -20.79 -54.44
CA GLN A 631 2.03 -21.78 -55.51
C GLN A 631 0.77 -21.62 -56.39
N GLY A 632 0.04 -20.49 -56.26
CA GLY A 632 -1.05 -20.16 -57.14
C GLY A 632 -2.39 -20.83 -56.78
N VAL A 633 -2.55 -21.27 -55.54
CA VAL A 633 -3.82 -21.80 -55.03
C VAL A 633 -4.67 -20.63 -54.56
N VAL A 634 -5.97 -20.72 -54.76
CA VAL A 634 -7.00 -19.82 -54.24
C VAL A 634 -7.98 -20.58 -53.34
N LYS A 635 -8.41 -19.94 -52.28
CA LYS A 635 -9.45 -20.48 -51.42
C LYS A 635 -10.40 -19.37 -50.97
N ARG A 636 -11.67 -19.64 -50.93
CA ARG A 636 -12.66 -18.82 -50.22
C ARG A 636 -13.11 -19.61 -49.00
N VAL A 637 -12.76 -19.14 -47.81
CA VAL A 637 -13.03 -19.81 -46.53
C VAL A 637 -14.44 -19.47 -46.08
N VAL A 638 -15.25 -20.49 -45.73
CA VAL A 638 -16.53 -20.28 -45.05
C VAL A 638 -16.28 -19.68 -43.68
N PRO A 639 -17.01 -18.61 -43.26
CA PRO A 639 -16.81 -17.95 -41.98
C PRO A 639 -17.41 -18.77 -40.82
N ASP A 640 -16.81 -19.91 -40.53
CA ASP A 640 -17.14 -20.79 -39.41
C ASP A 640 -15.96 -20.81 -38.43
N TYR A 641 -16.01 -19.92 -37.42
CA TYR A 641 -14.91 -19.68 -36.46
C TYR A 641 -15.36 -20.01 -35.02
N PRO A 642 -15.22 -21.28 -34.56
CA PRO A 642 -15.64 -21.68 -33.21
C PRO A 642 -14.98 -20.84 -32.12
N SER A 643 -15.81 -20.30 -31.22
CA SER A 643 -15.35 -19.38 -30.15
C SER A 643 -14.48 -20.02 -29.06
N ASN A 644 -14.51 -21.36 -28.98
CA ASN A 644 -13.74 -22.12 -27.98
C ASN A 644 -12.30 -22.45 -28.41
N LYS A 645 -11.85 -21.94 -29.57
CA LYS A 645 -10.48 -22.16 -30.08
C LYS A 645 -9.78 -20.83 -30.31
N GLU A 646 -8.62 -20.66 -29.72
CA GLU A 646 -7.76 -19.50 -29.89
C GLU A 646 -7.02 -19.49 -31.22
N GLU A 647 -6.81 -20.67 -31.81
CA GLU A 647 -6.14 -20.91 -33.08
C GLU A 647 -6.94 -21.83 -33.99
N LEU A 648 -6.99 -21.49 -35.28
CA LEU A 648 -7.72 -22.21 -36.30
C LEU A 648 -6.87 -22.33 -37.58
N GLU A 649 -6.79 -23.48 -38.18
CA GLU A 649 -6.29 -23.65 -39.56
C GLU A 649 -7.36 -23.14 -40.55
N VAL A 650 -6.98 -22.23 -41.47
CA VAL A 650 -7.87 -21.70 -42.50
C VAL A 650 -7.57 -22.24 -43.91
N ILE A 651 -6.47 -22.88 -44.09
CA ILE A 651 -6.11 -23.62 -45.32
C ILE A 651 -5.01 -24.63 -45.01
N THR A 652 -5.16 -25.87 -45.54
CA THR A 652 -4.09 -26.86 -45.52
C THR A 652 -3.14 -26.58 -46.66
N LEU A 653 -1.92 -26.07 -46.35
CA LEU A 653 -0.90 -25.75 -47.31
C LEU A 653 -0.09 -27.00 -47.73
N LYS A 654 0.39 -27.01 -48.99
CA LYS A 654 1.36 -27.98 -49.47
C LYS A 654 2.77 -27.63 -49.00
N ASP A 655 3.68 -28.60 -49.04
CA ASP A 655 5.08 -28.36 -48.68
C ASP A 655 5.70 -27.19 -49.46
N GLY A 656 6.30 -26.27 -48.75
CA GLY A 656 6.94 -25.08 -49.28
C GLY A 656 6.00 -23.99 -49.77
N ASP A 657 4.67 -24.16 -49.63
CA ASP A 657 3.69 -23.14 -49.96
C ASP A 657 3.45 -22.20 -48.75
N ARG A 658 3.06 -20.96 -49.02
CA ARG A 658 2.68 -19.96 -48.00
C ARG A 658 1.58 -19.07 -48.55
N ILE A 659 0.77 -18.49 -47.67
CA ILE A 659 -0.17 -17.43 -48.02
C ILE A 659 0.63 -16.17 -48.38
N VAL A 660 0.34 -15.58 -49.54
CA VAL A 660 0.92 -14.32 -50.01
C VAL A 660 -0.07 -13.15 -49.94
N GLY A 661 -1.35 -13.43 -49.74
CA GLY A 661 -2.38 -12.43 -49.51
C GLY A 661 -3.68 -13.08 -49.05
N ALA A 662 -4.37 -12.39 -48.19
CA ALA A 662 -5.69 -12.75 -47.69
C ALA A 662 -6.54 -11.49 -47.56
N VAL A 663 -7.80 -11.55 -47.95
CA VAL A 663 -8.74 -10.43 -47.91
C VAL A 663 -10.12 -10.93 -47.51
N GLU A 664 -10.73 -10.36 -46.54
CA GLU A 664 -12.13 -10.58 -46.22
C GLU A 664 -12.98 -9.89 -47.27
N LEU A 665 -13.82 -10.68 -47.96
CA LEU A 665 -14.74 -10.17 -49.01
C LEU A 665 -15.84 -9.33 -48.37
N ARG A 666 -16.23 -8.27 -49.04
CA ARG A 666 -17.31 -7.40 -48.56
C ARG A 666 -18.66 -7.77 -49.20
N THR A 667 -18.65 -8.07 -50.50
CA THR A 667 -19.85 -8.39 -51.27
C THR A 667 -19.83 -9.83 -51.84
N GLY A 668 -18.63 -10.42 -52.02
CA GLY A 668 -18.40 -11.67 -52.72
C GLY A 668 -18.38 -11.56 -54.23
N GLU A 669 -18.49 -10.34 -54.78
CA GLU A 669 -18.44 -10.03 -56.23
C GLU A 669 -17.13 -9.31 -56.62
N GLU A 670 -16.19 -9.15 -55.72
CA GLU A 670 -14.89 -8.54 -55.95
C GLU A 670 -14.09 -9.34 -56.97
N ASP A 671 -13.17 -8.70 -57.72
CA ASP A 671 -12.20 -9.32 -58.56
C ASP A 671 -11.00 -9.82 -57.74
N LEU A 672 -10.76 -11.13 -57.71
CA LEU A 672 -9.55 -11.73 -57.15
C LEU A 672 -8.39 -11.54 -58.11
N VAL A 673 -7.26 -11.01 -57.63
CA VAL A 673 -6.10 -10.61 -58.45
C VAL A 673 -4.87 -11.40 -57.99
N PHE A 674 -4.25 -12.12 -58.94
CA PHE A 674 -2.95 -12.75 -58.77
C PHE A 674 -1.90 -12.04 -59.55
N ILE A 675 -0.75 -11.74 -58.98
CA ILE A 675 0.40 -11.20 -59.71
C ILE A 675 1.60 -12.10 -59.38
N THR A 676 2.33 -12.50 -60.43
CA THR A 676 3.45 -13.39 -60.35
C THR A 676 4.77 -12.68 -60.52
N ASP A 677 5.88 -13.27 -60.08
CA ASP A 677 7.23 -12.71 -60.22
C ASP A 677 7.73 -12.64 -61.67
N ASP A 678 7.14 -13.43 -62.60
CA ASP A 678 7.37 -13.32 -64.04
C ASP A 678 6.44 -12.31 -64.77
N ALA A 679 5.87 -11.34 -63.97
CA ALA A 679 5.02 -10.26 -64.41
C ALA A 679 3.71 -10.67 -65.10
N GLN A 680 3.09 -11.77 -64.70
CA GLN A 680 1.73 -12.13 -65.15
C GLN A 680 0.71 -11.71 -64.11
N LEU A 681 -0.37 -11.02 -64.54
CA LEU A 681 -1.52 -10.65 -63.73
C LEU A 681 -2.75 -11.39 -64.23
N LEU A 682 -3.42 -12.09 -63.33
CA LEU A 682 -4.71 -12.71 -63.58
C LEU A 682 -5.77 -12.17 -62.66
N ARG A 683 -6.87 -11.68 -63.22
CA ARG A 683 -8.06 -11.26 -62.43
C ARG A 683 -9.31 -12.01 -62.89
N TYR A 684 -10.15 -12.38 -61.92
CA TYR A 684 -11.48 -13.03 -62.15
C TYR A 684 -12.36 -12.79 -60.93
N GLN A 685 -13.69 -12.93 -61.11
CA GLN A 685 -14.64 -12.67 -60.02
C GLN A 685 -14.55 -13.73 -58.90
N ALA A 686 -14.70 -13.28 -57.64
CA ALA A 686 -14.67 -14.15 -56.44
C ALA A 686 -15.75 -15.23 -56.45
N SER A 687 -16.86 -15.00 -57.14
CA SER A 687 -17.92 -15.97 -57.38
C SER A 687 -17.47 -17.24 -58.12
N GLN A 688 -16.35 -17.19 -58.89
CA GLN A 688 -15.77 -18.39 -59.52
C GLN A 688 -15.02 -19.29 -58.52
N VAL A 689 -14.87 -18.85 -57.26
CA VAL A 689 -14.25 -19.67 -56.20
C VAL A 689 -15.34 -20.07 -55.21
N ARG A 690 -15.74 -21.33 -55.26
CA ARG A 690 -16.75 -21.86 -54.31
C ARG A 690 -16.22 -21.78 -52.87
N PRO A 691 -17.08 -21.40 -51.91
CA PRO A 691 -16.70 -21.47 -50.50
C PRO A 691 -16.31 -22.89 -50.08
N GLN A 692 -15.29 -22.99 -49.22
CA GLN A 692 -14.78 -24.26 -48.70
C GLN A 692 -14.58 -24.19 -47.18
N GLY A 693 -14.77 -25.35 -46.52
CA GLY A 693 -14.50 -25.46 -45.08
C GLY A 693 -12.99 -25.23 -44.74
N ARG A 694 -12.69 -24.91 -43.52
CA ARG A 694 -11.41 -24.52 -43.02
C ARG A 694 -10.26 -25.49 -43.40
N ALA A 695 -10.45 -26.80 -43.24
CA ALA A 695 -9.44 -27.83 -43.51
C ALA A 695 -9.19 -28.16 -44.99
N ALA A 696 -9.86 -27.48 -45.93
CA ALA A 696 -9.68 -27.76 -47.37
C ALA A 696 -8.38 -27.07 -47.89
N GLY A 697 -7.72 -27.69 -48.86
CA GLY A 697 -6.47 -27.17 -49.45
C GLY A 697 -6.64 -26.17 -50.59
N GLY A 698 -7.90 -25.67 -50.83
CA GLY A 698 -8.18 -24.67 -51.90
C GLY A 698 -8.29 -25.33 -53.29
N MET A 699 -8.18 -24.51 -54.34
CA MET A 699 -8.22 -24.90 -55.72
C MET A 699 -7.24 -24.10 -56.58
N THR A 700 -6.91 -24.50 -57.77
CA THR A 700 -6.01 -23.77 -58.67
C THR A 700 -6.57 -22.38 -58.93
N GLY A 701 -5.83 -21.34 -58.57
CA GLY A 701 -6.17 -19.93 -58.76
C GLY A 701 -5.64 -19.41 -60.09
N ILE A 702 -4.34 -19.53 -60.31
CA ILE A 702 -3.60 -19.16 -61.49
C ILE A 702 -2.73 -20.30 -61.98
N LYS A 703 -2.59 -20.47 -63.30
CA LYS A 703 -1.62 -21.41 -63.89
C LYS A 703 -0.25 -20.72 -63.99
N LEU A 704 0.69 -21.20 -63.21
CA LEU A 704 2.07 -20.70 -63.19
C LEU A 704 2.89 -21.27 -64.30
N THR A 705 3.83 -20.50 -64.85
CA THR A 705 4.96 -20.96 -65.69
C THR A 705 5.98 -21.68 -64.82
N GLU A 706 6.83 -22.50 -65.43
CA GLU A 706 7.84 -23.27 -64.70
C GLU A 706 8.80 -22.29 -63.95
N GLY A 707 8.95 -22.50 -62.64
CA GLY A 707 9.78 -21.68 -61.74
C GLY A 707 9.16 -20.34 -61.30
N ALA A 708 8.00 -19.97 -61.83
CA ALA A 708 7.31 -18.75 -61.38
C ALA A 708 6.55 -18.96 -60.08
N LYS A 709 6.39 -17.92 -59.32
CA LYS A 709 5.61 -17.87 -58.04
C LYS A 709 4.73 -16.67 -57.98
N VAL A 710 3.62 -16.79 -57.24
CA VAL A 710 2.78 -15.63 -56.90
C VAL A 710 3.50 -14.80 -55.85
N ILE A 711 3.53 -13.50 -56.01
CA ILE A 711 4.13 -12.53 -55.09
C ILE A 711 3.06 -11.59 -54.47
N SER A 712 1.87 -11.50 -55.08
CA SER A 712 0.78 -10.70 -54.56
C SER A 712 -0.56 -11.37 -54.87
N PHE A 713 -1.45 -11.35 -53.89
CA PHE A 713 -2.85 -11.71 -54.04
C PHE A 713 -3.70 -10.68 -53.28
N THR A 714 -4.77 -10.20 -53.90
CA THR A 714 -5.70 -9.25 -53.30
C THR A 714 -7.08 -9.38 -53.93
N ALA A 715 -8.05 -8.71 -53.38
CA ALA A 715 -9.40 -8.54 -53.90
C ALA A 715 -9.65 -7.05 -54.22
N VAL A 716 -10.20 -6.76 -55.38
CA VAL A 716 -10.48 -5.38 -55.79
C VAL A 716 -11.97 -5.26 -56.12
N ASP A 717 -12.66 -4.28 -55.56
CA ASP A 717 -14.03 -3.95 -55.88
C ASP A 717 -14.06 -3.37 -57.32
N PRO A 718 -14.81 -3.98 -58.22
CA PRO A 718 -14.91 -3.53 -59.61
C PRO A 718 -15.63 -2.15 -59.78
N ALA A 719 -16.28 -1.67 -58.73
CA ALA A 719 -17.01 -0.41 -58.77
C ALA A 719 -16.17 0.80 -58.37
N VAL A 720 -14.95 0.59 -57.91
CA VAL A 720 -14.04 1.71 -57.50
C VAL A 720 -12.87 1.87 -58.45
N ASP A 721 -12.36 3.10 -58.54
CA ASP A 721 -11.14 3.39 -59.27
C ASP A 721 -9.95 2.72 -58.60
N ALA A 722 -9.26 1.85 -59.33
CA ALA A 722 -8.17 1.03 -58.79
C ALA A 722 -6.94 1.04 -59.71
N VAL A 723 -5.80 0.71 -59.15
CA VAL A 723 -4.50 0.70 -59.87
C VAL A 723 -3.74 -0.59 -59.56
N VAL A 724 -2.85 -0.93 -60.40
CA VAL A 724 -1.83 -1.98 -60.24
C VAL A 724 -0.47 -1.32 -60.09
N PHE A 725 0.24 -1.58 -59.03
CA PHE A 725 1.61 -1.16 -58.77
C PHE A 725 2.54 -2.37 -58.88
N THR A 726 3.63 -2.20 -59.66
CA THR A 726 4.64 -3.26 -59.83
C THR A 726 6.04 -2.65 -59.76
N VAL A 727 6.99 -3.39 -59.18
CA VAL A 727 8.41 -3.03 -59.10
C VAL A 727 9.23 -4.18 -59.68
N ALA A 728 10.01 -3.84 -60.73
CA ALA A 728 10.94 -4.80 -61.33
C ALA A 728 12.26 -4.90 -60.53
N GLY A 729 12.90 -6.01 -60.60
CA GLY A 729 14.17 -6.30 -59.90
C GLY A 729 14.96 -7.41 -60.62
N SER A 730 16.06 -7.84 -60.03
CA SER A 730 16.89 -8.93 -60.51
C SER A 730 17.05 -10.04 -59.46
N ARG A 731 16.83 -11.29 -59.83
CA ARG A 731 17.00 -12.49 -58.96
C ARG A 731 18.43 -12.71 -58.48
N GLY A 732 19.42 -12.06 -59.13
CA GLY A 732 20.85 -12.24 -58.83
C GLY A 732 21.41 -11.34 -57.72
N THR A 733 20.63 -10.39 -57.20
CA THR A 733 21.05 -9.46 -56.15
C THR A 733 20.56 -9.91 -54.80
N LEU A 734 21.52 -10.18 -53.87
CA LEU A 734 21.24 -10.54 -52.49
C LEU A 734 20.70 -9.35 -51.63
N ASP A 735 20.57 -8.19 -52.24
CA ASP A 735 20.15 -6.95 -51.57
C ASP A 735 18.80 -6.50 -52.13
N ASP A 736 17.73 -6.59 -51.31
CA ASP A 736 16.38 -6.06 -51.57
C ASP A 736 16.35 -4.54 -51.88
N SER A 737 17.48 -3.87 -51.73
CA SER A 737 17.64 -2.43 -52.01
C SER A 737 17.76 -2.07 -53.49
N VAL A 738 18.01 -3.02 -54.38
CA VAL A 738 18.16 -2.76 -55.82
C VAL A 738 16.83 -2.91 -56.55
N GLN A 739 15.92 -1.96 -56.33
CA GLN A 739 14.72 -1.73 -57.17
C GLN A 739 15.11 -0.98 -58.39
N THR A 740 14.86 -1.49 -59.57
CA THR A 740 15.26 -0.87 -60.79
C THR A 740 14.19 0.06 -61.38
N THR A 741 13.00 -0.46 -61.65
CA THR A 741 11.92 0.36 -62.17
C THR A 741 10.56 -0.01 -61.52
N ALA A 742 9.73 0.99 -61.34
CA ALA A 742 8.37 0.83 -60.83
C ALA A 742 7.33 1.39 -61.80
N LYS A 743 6.15 0.81 -61.75
CA LYS A 743 5.05 1.20 -62.64
C LYS A 743 3.72 1.19 -61.90
N LEU A 744 2.91 2.23 -62.15
CA LEU A 744 1.54 2.32 -61.67
C LEU A 744 0.59 2.39 -62.87
N THR A 745 -0.34 1.46 -62.98
CA THR A 745 -1.23 1.32 -64.16
C THR A 745 -2.69 1.19 -63.72
N PRO A 746 -3.66 1.83 -64.45
CA PRO A 746 -5.07 1.69 -64.14
C PRO A 746 -5.51 0.18 -64.21
N PHE A 747 -6.34 -0.22 -63.24
CA PHE A 747 -6.75 -1.64 -63.13
C PHE A 747 -7.64 -2.11 -64.27
N ASP A 748 -8.39 -1.22 -64.90
CA ASP A 748 -9.29 -1.46 -66.04
C ASP A 748 -8.52 -1.90 -67.29
N GLN A 749 -7.22 -1.59 -67.41
CA GLN A 749 -6.37 -2.06 -68.51
C GLN A 749 -6.12 -3.55 -68.52
N TYR A 750 -6.45 -4.28 -67.45
CA TYR A 750 -6.28 -5.70 -67.33
C TYR A 750 -7.60 -6.45 -67.57
N PRO A 751 -7.77 -7.28 -68.62
CA PRO A 751 -9.01 -7.98 -68.89
C PRO A 751 -9.28 -9.07 -67.84
N ARG A 752 -10.55 -9.28 -67.46
CA ARG A 752 -10.99 -10.48 -66.73
C ARG A 752 -10.76 -11.73 -67.56
N LYS A 753 -10.26 -12.80 -66.95
CA LYS A 753 -10.11 -14.10 -67.59
C LYS A 753 -10.74 -15.18 -66.69
N GLY A 754 -10.81 -16.42 -67.16
CA GLY A 754 -11.27 -17.54 -66.36
C GLY A 754 -10.23 -17.95 -65.29
N ARG A 755 -10.68 -18.42 -64.17
CA ARG A 755 -9.84 -18.98 -63.08
C ARG A 755 -8.98 -20.12 -63.65
N ALA A 756 -7.80 -20.38 -63.07
CA ALA A 756 -6.83 -21.42 -63.49
C ALA A 756 -6.23 -21.25 -64.89
N THR A 757 -6.28 -20.04 -65.43
CA THR A 757 -5.61 -19.69 -66.70
C THR A 757 -4.28 -18.94 -66.41
N GLY A 758 -3.42 -18.73 -67.44
CA GLY A 758 -2.31 -17.82 -67.37
C GLY A 758 -2.76 -16.37 -67.31
N GLY A 759 -1.98 -15.46 -66.76
CA GLY A 759 -2.31 -14.03 -66.69
C GLY A 759 -2.14 -13.29 -67.99
N VAL A 760 -2.06 -11.96 -67.91
CA VAL A 760 -1.56 -11.05 -68.94
C VAL A 760 -0.36 -10.31 -68.36
N ARG A 761 0.57 -9.95 -69.24
CA ARG A 761 1.79 -9.24 -68.82
C ARG A 761 1.40 -7.85 -68.23
N CYS A 762 1.94 -7.57 -67.03
CA CYS A 762 1.68 -6.32 -66.33
C CYS A 762 2.86 -5.35 -66.32
N GLN A 763 4.09 -5.83 -66.58
CA GLN A 763 5.26 -4.97 -66.80
C GLN A 763 6.22 -5.62 -67.80
N ARG A 764 6.91 -4.85 -68.58
CA ARG A 764 8.01 -5.27 -69.43
C ARG A 764 9.32 -5.05 -68.70
N PHE A 765 10.15 -6.06 -68.63
CA PHE A 765 11.46 -5.97 -68.01
C PHE A 765 12.44 -5.26 -68.91
N LEU A 766 13.25 -4.37 -68.37
CA LEU A 766 14.37 -3.74 -68.98
C LEU A 766 15.62 -4.61 -68.87
N LYS A 767 16.71 -4.21 -69.56
CA LYS A 767 18.00 -4.95 -69.51
C LYS A 767 18.54 -4.95 -68.09
N GLY A 768 18.67 -6.12 -67.48
CA GLY A 768 19.11 -6.30 -66.09
C GLY A 768 17.97 -6.58 -65.12
N GLU A 769 16.74 -6.58 -65.60
CA GLU A 769 15.54 -6.95 -64.86
C GLU A 769 15.06 -8.35 -65.34
N ASP A 770 14.69 -9.20 -64.38
CA ASP A 770 14.22 -10.57 -64.72
C ASP A 770 13.05 -11.03 -63.88
N CYS A 771 12.62 -10.22 -62.87
CA CYS A 771 11.50 -10.56 -62.04
C CYS A 771 10.81 -9.29 -61.47
N LEU A 772 9.58 -9.46 -60.95
CA LEU A 772 8.99 -8.49 -60.05
C LEU A 772 9.41 -8.79 -58.61
N SER A 773 9.90 -7.73 -57.92
CA SER A 773 10.25 -7.79 -56.49
C SER A 773 9.07 -7.42 -55.60
N LEU A 774 8.15 -6.59 -56.05
CA LEU A 774 6.94 -6.15 -55.36
C LEU A 774 5.79 -5.94 -56.37
N ALA A 775 4.59 -6.33 -55.93
CA ALA A 775 3.36 -6.07 -56.69
C ALA A 775 2.20 -5.81 -55.73
N TRP A 776 1.27 -4.98 -56.14
CA TRP A 776 0.06 -4.67 -55.37
C TRP A 776 -1.06 -4.22 -56.35
N ALA A 777 -2.30 -4.52 -56.06
CA ALA A 777 -3.45 -4.01 -56.74
C ALA A 777 -4.52 -3.60 -55.73
N GLY A 778 -5.15 -2.43 -55.91
CA GLY A 778 -6.17 -1.95 -55.00
C GLY A 778 -6.74 -0.59 -55.38
N ALA A 779 -7.65 -0.07 -54.54
CA ALA A 779 -8.35 1.18 -54.76
C ALA A 779 -7.44 2.41 -54.59
N LEU A 780 -7.77 3.50 -55.29
CA LEU A 780 -7.19 4.83 -55.10
C LEU A 780 -7.85 5.55 -53.91
N PRO A 781 -7.12 6.47 -53.24
CA PRO A 781 -5.72 6.81 -53.44
C PRO A 781 -4.76 5.75 -52.86
N ALA A 782 -3.81 5.33 -53.64
CA ALA A 782 -2.77 4.38 -53.21
C ALA A 782 -1.63 5.14 -52.50
N ARG A 783 -1.10 4.59 -51.42
CA ARG A 783 -0.01 5.13 -50.62
C ARG A 783 1.10 4.11 -50.44
N ALA A 784 2.36 4.54 -50.41
CA ALA A 784 3.50 3.66 -50.23
C ALA A 784 4.34 4.05 -49.01
N SER A 785 5.09 3.07 -48.50
CA SER A 785 6.11 3.28 -47.47
C SER A 785 7.35 2.39 -47.71
N GLN A 786 8.48 2.82 -47.11
CA GLN A 786 9.69 2.01 -46.97
C GLN A 786 9.51 0.96 -45.87
N LYS A 787 10.42 0.03 -45.74
CA LYS A 787 10.42 -1.05 -44.72
C LYS A 787 10.36 -0.54 -43.28
N ASN A 788 10.94 0.63 -43.02
CA ASN A 788 10.95 1.28 -41.70
C ASN A 788 9.69 2.12 -41.42
N GLY A 789 8.68 2.09 -42.29
CA GLY A 789 7.43 2.86 -42.20
C GLY A 789 7.52 4.31 -42.64
N THR A 790 8.67 4.77 -43.19
CA THR A 790 8.80 6.14 -43.75
C THR A 790 8.02 6.25 -45.07
N PRO A 791 7.25 7.30 -45.33
CA PRO A 791 6.52 7.49 -46.57
C PRO A 791 7.40 7.49 -47.79
N ALA A 792 6.93 6.86 -48.84
CA ALA A 792 7.54 6.86 -50.18
C ALA A 792 6.52 7.34 -51.22
N GLU A 793 7.01 7.93 -52.33
CA GLU A 793 6.18 8.39 -53.41
C GLU A 793 5.98 7.31 -54.46
N LEU A 794 4.81 7.27 -55.04
CA LEU A 794 4.48 6.39 -56.17
C LEU A 794 4.75 7.11 -57.48
N PRO A 795 5.08 6.39 -58.58
CA PRO A 795 5.26 7.01 -59.90
C PRO A 795 3.91 7.51 -60.46
N GLU A 796 3.98 8.37 -61.48
CA GLU A 796 2.78 8.77 -62.24
C GLU A 796 2.10 7.57 -62.90
N ILE A 797 0.80 7.66 -63.12
CA ILE A 797 0.01 6.60 -63.76
C ILE A 797 0.38 6.47 -65.24
N ASP A 798 0.85 5.28 -65.60
CA ASP A 798 1.12 4.88 -66.99
C ASP A 798 -0.03 4.00 -67.52
N PRO A 799 -0.83 4.47 -68.51
CA PRO A 799 -1.96 3.70 -69.05
C PRO A 799 -1.56 2.45 -69.85
N ARG A 800 -0.30 2.29 -70.19
CA ARG A 800 0.17 1.14 -70.97
C ARG A 800 0.33 -0.12 -70.11
N ARG A 801 -0.51 -1.11 -70.28
CA ARG A 801 -0.52 -2.35 -69.49
C ARG A 801 0.85 -3.02 -69.48
N ASP A 802 1.53 -3.16 -70.64
CA ASP A 802 2.79 -3.88 -70.85
C ASP A 802 4.00 -2.95 -71.00
N GLY A 803 3.90 -1.70 -70.60
CA GLY A 803 5.02 -0.74 -70.57
C GLY A 803 6.11 -1.14 -69.57
N SER A 804 7.33 -0.55 -69.77
CA SER A 804 8.38 -0.62 -68.74
C SER A 804 8.17 0.40 -67.65
N GLY A 805 8.67 0.16 -66.44
CA GLY A 805 8.59 1.09 -65.34
C GLY A 805 9.54 2.29 -65.45
N VAL A 806 9.46 3.23 -64.47
CA VAL A 806 10.36 4.35 -64.28
C VAL A 806 11.15 4.15 -62.95
N SER A 807 12.36 4.72 -62.88
CA SER A 807 13.20 4.66 -61.69
C SER A 807 12.54 5.36 -60.52
N LEU A 808 12.59 4.73 -59.31
CA LEU A 808 12.10 5.35 -58.08
C LEU A 808 13.17 6.15 -57.38
N ALA A 809 12.79 7.31 -56.80
CA ALA A 809 13.68 8.13 -55.98
C ALA A 809 14.00 7.47 -54.58
N LYS A 810 13.06 6.67 -54.06
CA LYS A 810 13.20 5.93 -52.80
C LYS A 810 12.64 4.51 -52.99
N THR A 811 13.21 3.55 -52.26
CA THR A 811 12.71 2.16 -52.27
C THR A 811 11.29 2.09 -51.70
N VAL A 812 10.42 1.33 -52.34
CA VAL A 812 9.07 1.03 -51.88
C VAL A 812 9.01 -0.42 -51.39
N SER A 813 8.55 -0.62 -50.16
CA SER A 813 8.45 -1.95 -49.57
C SER A 813 6.99 -2.41 -49.37
N VAL A 814 6.08 -1.49 -49.17
CA VAL A 814 4.64 -1.77 -48.92
C VAL A 814 3.79 -0.70 -49.61
N VAL A 815 2.70 -1.13 -50.22
CA VAL A 815 1.65 -0.27 -50.79
C VAL A 815 0.29 -0.68 -50.20
N ALA A 816 -0.56 0.29 -49.89
CA ALA A 816 -1.92 0.05 -49.46
C ALA A 816 -2.88 1.13 -50.03
N GLY A 817 -4.15 0.75 -50.13
CA GLY A 817 -5.22 1.68 -50.52
C GLY A 817 -5.86 2.40 -49.34
N PRO A 818 -7.00 3.06 -49.55
CA PRO A 818 -7.77 3.69 -48.46
C PRO A 818 -8.30 2.64 -47.48
N VAL A 819 -8.49 3.06 -46.22
CA VAL A 819 -8.87 2.20 -45.10
C VAL A 819 -10.33 2.43 -44.72
#